data_e7f8c1e5c7276bc7b6b19deafcba2372
#
_entry.id   e7f8c1e5c7276bc7b6b19deafcba2372
#
_cell.length_a   1.000
_cell.length_b   1.000
_cell.length_c   1.000
_cell.angle_alpha   90.00
_cell.angle_beta   90.00
_cell.angle_gamma   90.00
#
_symmetry.space_group_name_H-M   'P 1'
#
loop_
_entity.id
_entity.type
_entity.pdbx_description
1 polymer ?
#
loop_
_entity_poly.entity_id
_entity_poly.type
_entity_poly.pdbx_seq_one_letter_code
_entity_poly.pdbx_strand_id
1 'polypeptide(L)'
;MHAPSLTWVLLLSAGLTSGLYAQSARDEKNETPEVRRLVFEGVEHIDVHELARAISTRASKCRSIIIKPFCLASHSPTLEDKHYLDRSELRRDMLRIRLFFWKHGFRETEVDTTVTRTGPNQVSVTFTVQENRPTLIRTLDIDRDPVLISDRIRSRLILLQPNEPLDLVMLDSMRVLFQNELWDRGYGDGVADTTVVVDTATRLADVRLKLVPGRRTTVGKITIAGYERINEATIRNTITFKTGDLYRQSEVLESQRNLYESNLFRLAAIYVGPQPDSVKNVNIDVSESPLHEMRLGPGLNNVDFAQFQIHYASFNLFGGARRLDVDLTAGNLFAASLEGRGFFRDVGADVPFGDAAPFLAPTYSASIDFKQPAFLGRPRDAAGLGVFAHRSINPGVVIDRGFGGQATVTHQLRIRAPLSLTYRYEQNIVEASDVYFCVNYGVCDAPTIASLRSHQSLSPVALTGFIDRSDQPFSPTKGYVMRIDVEHASTYTFSDYRYNRFVVDAAMYGHKSRTRHVFSAHVRAGFVRALATGIESGVLHPRKRFYAGGANSVRGYAENQLGPRILTIPNDTALLNATTSLPGGVCALTLEGVKFCNPNAPSLSTNDFTPQALGGTSLLEGSVEYRFSLQRGESLRNFVGAVFIDGGIVGRGEIRGLQTIGSIVRGTGAITPGFGMRYQSPVGPIRVDIGINPNRVESLSVATAVPDRTGALRIVPLGGTRNYSRGTALLNRLILHFSIGEAY
;
A
#
# COMPACT_ATOMS: atom_id res chain seq x y z
N MET A 1 44.14 28.38 9.29
CA MET A 1 45.36 27.69 8.82
C MET A 1 45.02 26.23 8.54
N HIS A 2 45.23 25.83 7.27
CA HIS A 2 45.26 24.47 6.70
C HIS A 2 43.94 23.68 6.57
N ALA A 3 43.44 23.75 5.33
CA ALA A 3 42.59 22.73 4.73
C ALA A 3 43.41 21.44 4.42
N PRO A 4 42.79 20.26 4.37
CA PRO A 4 43.26 19.19 3.50
C PRO A 4 42.21 18.91 2.43
N SER A 5 42.55 19.27 1.26
CA SER A 5 42.69 18.61 -0.07
C SER A 5 41.76 17.47 -0.41
N LEU A 6 40.93 17.77 -1.41
CA LEU A 6 40.35 16.90 -2.44
C LEU A 6 41.38 15.91 -3.06
N THR A 7 41.44 14.68 -2.64
CA THR A 7 42.30 13.65 -3.27
C THR A 7 41.69 12.24 -3.26
N TRP A 8 40.38 12.09 -3.31
CA TRP A 8 39.72 10.75 -3.38
C TRP A 8 38.78 10.53 -4.58
N VAL A 9 38.88 11.38 -5.62
CA VAL A 9 38.05 11.22 -6.85
C VAL A 9 38.85 10.74 -8.07
N LEU A 10 40.15 10.53 -7.95
CA LEU A 10 41.01 10.22 -9.12
C LEU A 10 41.60 8.78 -9.12
N LEU A 11 41.10 7.84 -8.35
CA LEU A 11 41.60 6.43 -8.35
C LEU A 11 40.61 5.41 -8.94
N LEU A 12 39.55 5.84 -9.63
CA LEU A 12 38.62 4.95 -10.34
C LEU A 12 38.71 5.06 -11.87
N SER A 13 39.70 5.77 -12.41
CA SER A 13 39.88 5.95 -13.86
C SER A 13 41.09 5.25 -14.46
N ALA A 14 41.85 4.46 -13.70
CA ALA A 14 43.08 3.81 -14.20
C ALA A 14 42.98 2.28 -14.41
N GLY A 15 41.79 1.69 -14.32
CA GLY A 15 41.57 0.24 -14.42
C GLY A 15 40.88 -0.25 -15.72
N LEU A 16 40.61 0.62 -16.69
CA LEU A 16 39.79 0.27 -17.87
C LEU A 16 40.49 0.32 -19.25
N THR A 17 41.82 0.38 -19.29
CA THR A 17 42.55 0.48 -20.59
C THR A 17 43.37 -0.73 -20.97
N SER A 18 43.20 -1.92 -20.39
CA SER A 18 43.97 -3.13 -20.77
C SER A 18 43.12 -4.31 -21.23
N GLY A 19 41.92 -4.06 -21.79
CA GLY A 19 41.00 -5.09 -22.30
C GLY A 19 40.61 -4.95 -23.78
N LEU A 20 41.22 -4.07 -24.57
CA LEU A 20 40.75 -3.72 -25.92
C LEU A 20 41.60 -4.31 -27.07
N TYR A 21 42.48 -5.28 -26.82
CA TYR A 21 43.21 -5.97 -27.86
C TYR A 21 43.14 -7.49 -27.72
N ALA A 22 41.95 -8.06 -27.85
CA ALA A 22 41.80 -9.46 -28.22
C ALA A 22 40.34 -9.73 -28.57
N GLN A 23 40.00 -9.56 -29.82
CA GLN A 23 39.04 -10.34 -30.60
C GLN A 23 38.56 -9.56 -31.82
N SER A 24 39.48 -9.28 -32.72
CA SER A 24 39.18 -9.20 -34.15
C SER A 24 39.41 -10.60 -34.75
N ALA A 25 38.57 -11.54 -34.43
CA ALA A 25 38.46 -12.79 -35.19
C ALA A 25 37.04 -12.81 -35.78
N ARG A 26 36.98 -12.42 -37.04
CA ARG A 26 36.07 -12.86 -38.06
C ARG A 26 35.04 -13.87 -37.57
N ASP A 27 33.84 -13.44 -37.36
CA ASP A 27 32.64 -14.18 -37.68
C ASP A 27 31.85 -13.32 -38.67
N GLU A 28 31.92 -13.60 -39.94
CA GLU A 28 30.88 -13.34 -40.93
C GLU A 28 29.66 -14.17 -40.55
N LYS A 29 29.12 -13.97 -39.36
CA LYS A 29 27.77 -14.37 -38.98
C LYS A 29 26.85 -13.44 -39.76
N ASN A 30 26.00 -13.99 -40.59
CA ASN A 30 24.78 -13.39 -41.07
C ASN A 30 24.18 -12.63 -39.90
N GLU A 31 24.44 -11.32 -39.78
CA GLU A 31 23.96 -10.49 -38.69
C GLU A 31 22.46 -10.41 -38.81
N THR A 32 21.78 -11.24 -38.02
CA THR A 32 20.34 -11.20 -37.92
C THR A 32 19.97 -9.81 -37.40
N PRO A 33 19.12 -9.05 -38.12
CA PRO A 33 18.85 -7.67 -37.75
C PRO A 33 18.16 -7.58 -36.39
N GLU A 34 18.52 -6.57 -35.62
CA GLU A 34 17.92 -6.28 -34.32
C GLU A 34 16.48 -5.78 -34.46
N VAL A 35 15.53 -6.37 -33.74
CA VAL A 35 14.15 -5.93 -33.73
C VAL A 35 14.02 -4.71 -32.79
N ARG A 36 13.90 -3.54 -33.37
CA ARG A 36 13.76 -2.27 -32.61
C ARG A 36 12.31 -1.94 -32.25
N ARG A 37 11.38 -2.35 -33.06
CA ARG A 37 9.96 -2.05 -32.87
C ARG A 37 9.10 -3.25 -33.22
N LEU A 38 8.09 -3.51 -32.38
CA LEU A 38 7.07 -4.51 -32.58
C LEU A 38 5.71 -3.82 -32.53
N VAL A 39 4.92 -3.93 -33.61
CA VAL A 39 3.64 -3.26 -33.76
C VAL A 39 2.56 -4.29 -34.07
N PHE A 40 1.37 -4.11 -33.51
CA PHE A 40 0.18 -4.85 -33.87
C PHE A 40 -0.84 -3.85 -34.41
N GLU A 41 -1.35 -4.11 -35.61
CA GLU A 41 -2.37 -3.30 -36.28
C GLU A 41 -3.63 -4.13 -36.48
N GLY A 42 -4.80 -3.51 -36.34
CA GLY A 42 -6.10 -4.16 -36.53
C GLY A 42 -6.58 -5.02 -35.34
N VAL A 43 -5.96 -4.88 -34.17
CA VAL A 43 -6.38 -5.55 -32.93
C VAL A 43 -7.33 -4.63 -32.17
N GLU A 44 -8.61 -5.01 -32.07
CA GLU A 44 -9.67 -4.18 -31.48
C GLU A 44 -10.27 -4.79 -30.21
N HIS A 45 -10.45 -6.13 -30.18
CA HIS A 45 -11.19 -6.83 -29.14
C HIS A 45 -10.33 -7.54 -28.11
N ILE A 46 -9.01 -7.61 -28.34
CA ILE A 46 -8.05 -8.33 -27.47
C ILE A 46 -6.99 -7.36 -26.93
N ASP A 47 -6.54 -7.58 -25.71
CA ASP A 47 -5.40 -6.82 -25.16
C ASP A 47 -4.10 -7.17 -25.91
N VAL A 48 -3.55 -6.20 -26.62
CA VAL A 48 -2.29 -6.30 -27.34
C VAL A 48 -1.14 -6.81 -26.46
N HIS A 49 -1.18 -6.55 -25.15
CA HIS A 49 -0.12 -7.03 -24.26
C HIS A 49 -0.26 -8.52 -23.92
N GLU A 50 -1.46 -9.04 -23.88
CA GLU A 50 -1.68 -10.48 -23.74
C GLU A 50 -1.24 -11.18 -25.01
N LEU A 51 -1.57 -10.62 -26.15
CA LEU A 51 -1.12 -11.09 -27.47
C LEU A 51 0.41 -11.06 -27.57
N ALA A 52 1.08 -9.96 -27.18
CA ALA A 52 2.52 -9.85 -27.18
C ALA A 52 3.24 -10.83 -26.24
N ARG A 53 2.57 -11.32 -25.19
CA ARG A 53 3.09 -12.39 -24.32
C ARG A 53 2.95 -13.78 -24.93
N ALA A 54 2.01 -13.96 -25.84
CA ALA A 54 1.75 -15.23 -26.50
C ALA A 54 2.73 -15.54 -27.63
N ILE A 55 3.55 -14.58 -28.07
CA ILE A 55 4.54 -14.72 -29.14
C ILE A 55 5.97 -14.70 -28.62
N SER A 56 6.91 -15.19 -29.43
CA SER A 56 8.35 -15.22 -29.12
C SER A 56 9.10 -13.97 -29.56
N THR A 57 8.70 -13.37 -30.69
CA THR A 57 9.33 -12.15 -31.22
C THR A 57 9.13 -10.99 -30.25
N ARG A 58 10.23 -10.35 -29.86
CA ARG A 58 10.23 -9.21 -28.92
C ARG A 58 11.06 -8.06 -29.48
N ALA A 59 10.69 -6.84 -29.13
CA ALA A 59 11.51 -5.68 -29.42
C ALA A 59 12.62 -5.52 -28.37
N SER A 60 13.80 -5.06 -28.79
CA SER A 60 14.89 -4.66 -27.89
C SER A 60 14.46 -3.52 -27.00
N LYS A 61 14.79 -3.60 -25.72
CA LYS A 61 14.37 -2.62 -24.71
C LYS A 61 15.50 -2.30 -23.72
N CYS A 62 15.47 -1.11 -23.19
CA CYS A 62 16.36 -0.72 -22.10
C CYS A 62 16.08 -1.56 -20.84
N ARG A 63 17.13 -2.06 -20.17
CA ARG A 63 17.01 -2.95 -19.00
C ARG A 63 16.34 -2.29 -17.80
N SER A 64 16.52 -0.97 -17.66
CA SER A 64 15.91 -0.22 -16.57
C SER A 64 15.55 1.19 -17.02
N ILE A 65 14.48 1.75 -16.40
CA ILE A 65 14.07 3.12 -16.68
C ILE A 65 15.08 4.15 -16.15
N ILE A 66 15.78 3.83 -15.06
CA ILE A 66 16.80 4.72 -14.48
C ILE A 66 17.95 4.93 -15.45
N ILE A 67 18.31 3.89 -16.21
CA ILE A 67 19.37 3.98 -17.21
C ILE A 67 18.86 4.38 -18.60
N LYS A 68 17.57 4.62 -18.77
CA LYS A 68 16.97 5.00 -20.04
C LYS A 68 17.57 6.25 -20.69
N PRO A 69 17.93 7.34 -19.95
CA PRO A 69 18.67 8.46 -20.55
C PRO A 69 20.00 8.01 -21.19
N PHE A 70 20.66 7.03 -20.59
CA PHE A 70 21.91 6.47 -21.13
C PHE A 70 21.67 5.57 -22.34
N CYS A 71 20.51 4.85 -22.41
CA CYS A 71 20.12 4.10 -23.60
C CYS A 71 19.79 5.01 -24.79
N LEU A 72 19.38 6.27 -24.57
CA LEU A 72 19.20 7.24 -25.66
C LEU A 72 20.54 7.70 -26.23
N ALA A 73 21.60 7.70 -25.42
CA ALA A 73 22.94 8.12 -25.80
C ALA A 73 23.80 6.94 -26.30
N SER A 74 23.52 5.70 -25.84
CA SER A 74 24.32 4.51 -26.19
C SER A 74 23.45 3.24 -26.21
N HIS A 75 23.50 2.51 -27.30
CA HIS A 75 22.80 1.25 -27.51
C HIS A 75 23.66 0.03 -27.14
N SER A 76 24.38 0.13 -26.02
CA SER A 76 25.24 -0.96 -25.55
C SER A 76 24.44 -2.16 -25.06
N PRO A 77 24.89 -3.42 -25.31
CA PRO A 77 24.24 -4.64 -24.78
C PRO A 77 24.22 -4.69 -23.24
N THR A 78 25.05 -3.90 -22.57
CA THR A 78 25.02 -3.77 -21.11
C THR A 78 23.83 -2.96 -20.61
N LEU A 79 23.33 -2.03 -21.42
CA LEU A 79 22.22 -1.14 -21.10
C LEU A 79 20.88 -1.67 -21.65
N GLU A 80 20.91 -2.35 -22.79
CA GLU A 80 19.74 -2.85 -23.50
C GLU A 80 19.68 -4.38 -23.50
N ASP A 81 18.47 -4.93 -23.39
CA ASP A 81 18.15 -6.32 -23.65
C ASP A 81 17.82 -6.45 -25.14
N LYS A 82 18.79 -6.94 -25.92
CA LYS A 82 18.72 -6.98 -27.38
C LYS A 82 18.02 -8.24 -27.87
N HIS A 83 17.08 -8.06 -28.78
CA HIS A 83 16.38 -9.14 -29.46
C HIS A 83 16.60 -9.07 -30.99
N TYR A 84 16.87 -10.21 -31.58
CA TYR A 84 17.18 -10.31 -32.99
C TYR A 84 16.08 -11.04 -33.75
N LEU A 85 15.90 -10.71 -35.02
CA LEU A 85 14.87 -11.29 -35.87
C LEU A 85 15.20 -12.73 -36.25
N ASP A 86 14.39 -13.68 -35.78
CA ASP A 86 14.34 -15.04 -36.27
C ASP A 86 13.14 -15.21 -37.20
N ARG A 87 13.41 -15.43 -38.49
CA ARG A 87 12.37 -15.62 -39.52
C ARG A 87 11.55 -16.90 -39.29
N SER A 88 12.12 -17.91 -38.66
CA SER A 88 11.43 -19.16 -38.36
C SER A 88 10.43 -18.94 -37.20
N GLU A 89 10.85 -18.23 -36.17
CA GLU A 89 9.99 -17.85 -35.06
C GLU A 89 8.90 -16.85 -35.50
N LEU A 90 9.20 -15.93 -36.40
CA LEU A 90 8.21 -14.99 -36.94
C LEU A 90 7.05 -15.73 -37.63
N ARG A 91 7.34 -16.78 -38.42
CA ARG A 91 6.31 -17.64 -39.03
C ARG A 91 5.48 -18.40 -37.96
N ARG A 92 6.15 -18.89 -36.93
CA ARG A 92 5.46 -19.53 -35.78
C ARG A 92 4.60 -18.55 -35.01
N ASP A 93 5.04 -17.32 -34.89
CA ASP A 93 4.30 -16.28 -34.19
C ASP A 93 3.01 -15.90 -34.93
N MET A 94 2.96 -15.90 -36.24
CA MET A 94 1.70 -15.78 -36.99
C MET A 94 0.69 -16.88 -36.60
N LEU A 95 1.16 -18.12 -36.46
CA LEU A 95 0.32 -19.24 -36.04
C LEU A 95 -0.09 -19.09 -34.56
N ARG A 96 0.81 -18.62 -33.71
CA ARG A 96 0.49 -18.35 -32.28
C ARG A 96 -0.57 -17.25 -32.14
N ILE A 97 -0.48 -16.20 -32.96
CA ILE A 97 -1.49 -15.11 -32.99
C ILE A 97 -2.84 -15.66 -33.46
N ARG A 98 -2.88 -16.42 -34.59
CA ARG A 98 -4.12 -17.05 -35.06
C ARG A 98 -4.73 -17.96 -34.01
N LEU A 99 -3.93 -18.81 -33.34
CA LEU A 99 -4.39 -19.71 -32.29
C LEU A 99 -4.89 -18.93 -31.07
N PHE A 100 -4.23 -17.80 -30.73
CA PHE A 100 -4.65 -16.93 -29.64
C PHE A 100 -6.04 -16.36 -29.92
N PHE A 101 -6.27 -15.78 -31.07
CA PHE A 101 -7.57 -15.27 -31.48
C PHE A 101 -8.63 -16.37 -31.57
N TRP A 102 -8.27 -17.53 -32.12
CA TRP A 102 -9.16 -18.68 -32.20
C TRP A 102 -9.66 -19.13 -30.81
N LYS A 103 -8.77 -19.16 -29.80
CA LYS A 103 -9.14 -19.46 -28.42
C LYS A 103 -10.11 -18.43 -27.79
N HIS A 104 -10.04 -17.17 -28.23
CA HIS A 104 -10.90 -16.08 -27.76
C HIS A 104 -12.17 -15.88 -28.61
N GLY A 105 -12.48 -16.84 -29.47
CA GLY A 105 -13.73 -16.84 -30.26
C GLY A 105 -13.63 -16.30 -31.69
N PHE A 106 -12.47 -15.76 -32.11
CA PHE A 106 -12.25 -15.23 -33.45
C PHE A 106 -11.60 -16.28 -34.35
N ARG A 107 -12.40 -17.20 -34.86
CA ARG A 107 -11.91 -18.42 -35.55
C ARG A 107 -11.39 -18.17 -36.97
N GLU A 108 -11.83 -17.10 -37.62
CA GLU A 108 -11.49 -16.74 -39.00
C GLU A 108 -10.42 -15.64 -39.06
N THR A 109 -9.65 -15.41 -37.99
CA THR A 109 -8.61 -14.38 -37.95
C THR A 109 -7.52 -14.65 -38.96
N GLU A 110 -7.22 -13.64 -39.75
CA GLU A 110 -6.08 -13.61 -40.66
C GLU A 110 -4.96 -12.74 -40.11
N VAL A 111 -3.73 -13.21 -40.27
CA VAL A 111 -2.54 -12.53 -39.78
C VAL A 111 -1.51 -12.47 -40.85
N ASP A 112 -1.00 -11.29 -41.13
CA ASP A 112 0.13 -11.04 -42.00
C ASP A 112 1.25 -10.30 -41.25
N THR A 113 2.45 -10.33 -41.80
CA THR A 113 3.62 -9.67 -41.18
C THR A 113 4.39 -8.85 -42.19
N THR A 114 4.77 -7.66 -41.81
CA THR A 114 5.62 -6.76 -42.57
C THR A 114 6.88 -6.45 -41.74
N VAL A 115 8.05 -6.68 -42.35
CA VAL A 115 9.34 -6.35 -41.76
C VAL A 115 9.97 -5.19 -42.53
N THR A 116 10.04 -4.03 -41.87
CA THR A 116 10.61 -2.81 -42.46
C THR A 116 11.97 -2.50 -41.85
N ARG A 117 12.95 -2.13 -42.68
CA ARG A 117 14.27 -1.69 -42.19
C ARG A 117 14.14 -0.26 -41.61
N THR A 118 14.61 -0.07 -40.38
CA THR A 118 14.61 1.22 -39.69
C THR A 118 16.01 1.78 -39.51
N GLY A 119 17.07 0.98 -39.78
CA GLY A 119 18.46 1.37 -39.67
C GLY A 119 19.40 0.34 -40.28
N PRO A 120 20.72 0.51 -40.22
CA PRO A 120 21.72 -0.35 -40.88
C PRO A 120 21.62 -1.83 -40.53
N ASN A 121 21.30 -2.17 -39.30
CA ASN A 121 21.04 -3.56 -38.83
C ASN A 121 19.84 -3.65 -37.94
N GLN A 122 18.80 -2.82 -38.20
CA GLN A 122 17.62 -2.68 -37.38
C GLN A 122 16.35 -2.82 -38.19
N VAL A 123 15.34 -3.50 -37.61
CA VAL A 123 14.03 -3.72 -38.24
C VAL A 123 12.89 -3.38 -37.29
N SER A 124 11.77 -2.97 -37.88
CA SER A 124 10.46 -2.94 -37.25
C SER A 124 9.64 -4.11 -37.79
N VAL A 125 9.03 -4.87 -36.90
CA VAL A 125 8.10 -5.96 -37.23
C VAL A 125 6.69 -5.47 -36.94
N THR A 126 5.84 -5.51 -37.96
CA THR A 126 4.42 -5.18 -37.83
C THR A 126 3.60 -6.44 -38.13
N PHE A 127 2.75 -6.83 -37.19
CA PHE A 127 1.71 -7.83 -37.40
C PHE A 127 0.41 -7.14 -37.71
N THR A 128 -0.13 -7.38 -38.91
CA THR A 128 -1.44 -6.89 -39.34
C THR A 128 -2.45 -7.99 -39.10
N VAL A 129 -3.43 -7.74 -38.25
CA VAL A 129 -4.44 -8.71 -37.84
C VAL A 129 -5.80 -8.26 -38.37
N GLN A 130 -6.50 -9.16 -39.03
CA GLN A 130 -7.91 -9.01 -39.38
C GLN A 130 -8.71 -9.96 -38.50
N GLU A 131 -9.35 -9.43 -37.46
CA GLU A 131 -10.01 -10.25 -36.44
C GLU A 131 -11.20 -11.01 -36.98
N ASN A 132 -11.88 -10.46 -38.00
CA ASN A 132 -13.14 -10.94 -38.56
C ASN A 132 -14.26 -11.08 -37.48
N ARG A 133 -15.41 -11.69 -37.85
CA ARG A 133 -16.53 -11.81 -36.93
C ARG A 133 -16.31 -12.96 -35.93
N PRO A 134 -16.59 -12.73 -34.63
CA PRO A 134 -16.46 -13.79 -33.64
C PRO A 134 -17.55 -14.85 -33.77
N THR A 135 -17.24 -16.06 -33.31
CA THR A 135 -18.24 -17.09 -33.02
C THR A 135 -18.94 -16.75 -31.71
N LEU A 136 -20.25 -16.56 -31.69
CA LEU A 136 -21.02 -16.20 -30.50
C LEU A 136 -21.64 -17.43 -29.82
N ILE A 137 -21.81 -17.38 -28.52
CA ILE A 137 -22.53 -18.40 -27.76
C ILE A 137 -24.04 -18.23 -27.98
N ARG A 138 -24.71 -19.24 -28.54
CA ARG A 138 -26.18 -19.28 -28.69
C ARG A 138 -26.83 -19.74 -27.40
N THR A 139 -26.39 -20.89 -26.88
CA THR A 139 -26.90 -21.46 -25.63
C THR A 139 -25.76 -21.86 -24.70
N LEU A 140 -25.96 -21.63 -23.41
CA LEU A 140 -25.08 -22.10 -22.34
C LEU A 140 -25.91 -22.94 -21.37
N ASP A 141 -25.80 -24.25 -21.51
CA ASP A 141 -26.51 -25.22 -20.68
C ASP A 141 -25.57 -25.82 -19.62
N ILE A 142 -26.01 -25.84 -18.36
CA ILE A 142 -25.23 -26.40 -17.24
C ILE A 142 -26.06 -27.53 -16.61
N ASP A 143 -25.72 -28.75 -17.01
CA ASP A 143 -26.30 -29.97 -16.50
C ASP A 143 -25.72 -30.30 -15.12
N ARG A 144 -26.52 -30.09 -14.06
CA ARG A 144 -26.10 -30.20 -12.66
C ARG A 144 -27.20 -30.72 -11.78
N ASP A 145 -26.83 -31.27 -10.63
CA ASP A 145 -27.75 -31.49 -9.53
C ASP A 145 -27.98 -30.17 -8.76
N PRO A 146 -29.22 -29.65 -8.72
CA PRO A 146 -29.53 -28.38 -8.02
C PRO A 146 -29.31 -28.45 -6.50
N VAL A 147 -29.34 -29.64 -5.90
CA VAL A 147 -29.09 -29.86 -4.47
C VAL A 147 -27.59 -29.68 -4.18
N LEU A 148 -26.73 -30.13 -5.09
CA LEU A 148 -25.28 -29.98 -4.96
C LEU A 148 -24.82 -28.56 -5.31
N ILE A 149 -25.31 -28.01 -6.40
CA ILE A 149 -24.93 -26.68 -6.86
C ILE A 149 -26.17 -25.83 -7.06
N SER A 150 -26.50 -25.03 -6.08
CA SER A 150 -27.66 -24.15 -6.09
C SER A 150 -27.54 -23.06 -7.16
N ASP A 151 -28.64 -22.40 -7.53
CA ASP A 151 -28.64 -21.29 -8.50
C ASP A 151 -27.78 -20.13 -8.06
N ARG A 152 -27.70 -19.84 -6.77
CA ARG A 152 -26.81 -18.80 -6.22
C ARG A 152 -25.33 -19.12 -6.45
N ILE A 153 -24.95 -20.39 -6.35
CA ILE A 153 -23.56 -20.82 -6.60
C ILE A 153 -23.30 -20.80 -8.09
N ARG A 154 -24.24 -21.36 -8.89
CA ARG A 154 -24.17 -21.35 -10.36
C ARG A 154 -23.95 -19.93 -10.88
N SER A 155 -24.78 -18.95 -10.49
CA SER A 155 -24.67 -17.57 -10.96
C SER A 155 -23.33 -16.91 -10.63
N ARG A 156 -22.68 -17.32 -9.54
CA ARG A 156 -21.35 -16.82 -9.14
C ARG A 156 -20.21 -17.43 -9.97
N LEU A 157 -20.38 -18.67 -10.46
CA LEU A 157 -19.35 -19.41 -11.19
C LEU A 157 -19.42 -19.23 -12.70
N ILE A 158 -20.52 -18.71 -13.22
CA ILE A 158 -20.68 -18.41 -14.65
C ILE A 158 -19.78 -17.23 -15.03
N LEU A 159 -18.90 -17.45 -16.02
CA LEU A 159 -18.01 -16.44 -16.58
C LEU A 159 -18.39 -16.00 -17.99
N LEU A 160 -19.21 -16.78 -18.69
CA LEU A 160 -19.67 -16.56 -20.06
C LEU A 160 -21.17 -16.41 -20.13
N GLN A 161 -21.67 -15.63 -21.07
CA GLN A 161 -23.11 -15.41 -21.28
C GLN A 161 -23.49 -15.65 -22.75
N PRO A 162 -24.76 -15.97 -23.05
CA PRO A 162 -25.28 -15.97 -24.42
C PRO A 162 -25.03 -14.62 -25.10
N ASN A 163 -24.74 -14.65 -26.40
CA ASN A 163 -24.38 -13.54 -27.27
C ASN A 163 -22.98 -12.93 -27.01
N GLU A 164 -22.16 -13.54 -26.16
CA GLU A 164 -20.74 -13.19 -26.04
C GLU A 164 -19.87 -14.08 -26.95
N PRO A 165 -18.65 -13.64 -27.32
CA PRO A 165 -17.71 -14.47 -28.06
C PRO A 165 -17.39 -15.78 -27.32
N LEU A 166 -17.27 -16.88 -28.04
CA LEU A 166 -16.90 -18.18 -27.49
C LEU A 166 -15.42 -18.19 -27.05
N ASP A 167 -15.15 -17.69 -25.87
CA ASP A 167 -13.81 -17.71 -25.29
C ASP A 167 -13.55 -19.07 -24.61
N LEU A 168 -12.69 -19.89 -25.22
CA LEU A 168 -12.35 -21.21 -24.73
C LEU A 168 -11.48 -21.17 -23.46
N VAL A 169 -10.70 -20.10 -23.25
CA VAL A 169 -9.90 -19.93 -22.04
C VAL A 169 -10.82 -19.64 -20.86
N MET A 170 -11.81 -18.80 -21.08
CA MET A 170 -12.82 -18.47 -20.07
C MET A 170 -13.74 -19.66 -19.79
N LEU A 171 -14.08 -20.44 -20.83
CA LEU A 171 -14.86 -21.68 -20.70
C LEU A 171 -14.11 -22.74 -19.87
N ASP A 172 -12.83 -22.94 -20.12
CA ASP A 172 -12.01 -23.87 -19.31
C ASP A 172 -11.87 -23.38 -17.87
N SER A 173 -11.68 -22.08 -17.67
CA SER A 173 -11.68 -21.47 -16.33
C SER A 173 -13.00 -21.71 -15.60
N MET A 174 -14.12 -21.53 -16.26
CA MET A 174 -15.45 -21.81 -15.73
C MET A 174 -15.60 -23.30 -15.37
N ARG A 175 -15.18 -24.21 -16.26
CA ARG A 175 -15.15 -25.67 -16.02
C ARG A 175 -14.37 -26.01 -14.75
N VAL A 176 -13.16 -25.45 -14.60
CA VAL A 176 -12.32 -25.67 -13.41
C VAL A 176 -12.98 -25.14 -12.14
N LEU A 177 -13.65 -23.99 -12.20
CA LEU A 177 -14.37 -23.46 -11.04
C LEU A 177 -15.51 -24.39 -10.58
N PHE A 178 -16.31 -24.91 -11.51
CA PHE A 178 -17.36 -25.88 -11.17
C PHE A 178 -16.80 -27.20 -10.66
N GLN A 179 -15.72 -27.69 -11.22
CA GLN A 179 -15.03 -28.89 -10.75
C GLN A 179 -14.48 -28.70 -9.33
N ASN A 180 -13.84 -27.57 -9.04
CA ASN A 180 -13.36 -27.22 -7.70
C ASN A 180 -14.52 -27.14 -6.69
N GLU A 181 -15.67 -26.60 -7.07
CA GLU A 181 -16.85 -26.58 -6.21
C GLU A 181 -17.35 -28.00 -5.86
N LEU A 182 -17.30 -28.95 -6.80
CA LEU A 182 -17.58 -30.37 -6.51
C LEU A 182 -16.57 -30.95 -5.52
N TRP A 183 -15.30 -30.72 -5.72
CA TRP A 183 -14.20 -31.17 -4.86
C TRP A 183 -14.29 -30.57 -3.45
N ASP A 184 -14.68 -29.30 -3.33
CA ASP A 184 -14.88 -28.66 -2.02
C ASP A 184 -16.09 -29.20 -1.25
N ARG A 185 -17.01 -29.87 -1.96
CA ARG A 185 -18.14 -30.56 -1.36
C ARG A 185 -17.86 -32.02 -1.01
N GLY A 186 -16.61 -32.44 -1.20
CA GLY A 186 -16.16 -33.80 -0.89
C GLY A 186 -16.33 -34.80 -2.02
N TYR A 187 -16.53 -34.35 -3.25
CA TYR A 187 -16.58 -35.21 -4.43
C TYR A 187 -15.25 -35.12 -5.19
N GLY A 188 -14.16 -35.64 -4.61
CA GLY A 188 -12.81 -35.52 -5.13
C GLY A 188 -12.54 -36.19 -6.49
N ASP A 189 -13.46 -37.05 -6.95
CA ASP A 189 -13.49 -37.62 -8.31
C ASP A 189 -14.51 -36.92 -9.21
N GLY A 190 -15.10 -35.82 -8.72
CA GLY A 190 -16.06 -35.03 -9.48
C GLY A 190 -15.39 -34.42 -10.73
N VAL A 191 -16.05 -34.58 -11.86
CA VAL A 191 -15.59 -34.09 -13.17
C VAL A 191 -16.60 -33.09 -13.72
N ALA A 192 -16.10 -32.02 -14.23
CA ALA A 192 -16.85 -31.09 -15.07
C ALA A 192 -16.37 -31.26 -16.51
N ASP A 193 -17.26 -31.71 -17.38
CA ASP A 193 -16.96 -31.96 -18.79
C ASP A 193 -17.68 -30.92 -19.67
N THR A 194 -17.01 -30.48 -20.73
CA THR A 194 -17.55 -29.45 -21.63
C THR A 194 -17.68 -29.97 -23.04
N THR A 195 -18.89 -29.83 -23.60
CA THR A 195 -19.15 -30.10 -25.02
C THR A 195 -19.47 -28.79 -25.72
N VAL A 196 -18.79 -28.53 -26.82
CA VAL A 196 -19.01 -27.32 -27.65
C VAL A 196 -19.33 -27.77 -29.07
N VAL A 197 -20.51 -27.42 -29.52
CA VAL A 197 -20.98 -27.65 -30.92
C VAL A 197 -21.03 -26.29 -31.62
N VAL A 198 -20.28 -26.14 -32.69
CA VAL A 198 -20.21 -24.87 -33.47
C VAL A 198 -20.85 -25.08 -34.81
N ASP A 199 -21.86 -24.29 -35.09
CA ASP A 199 -22.41 -24.10 -36.44
C ASP A 199 -21.57 -23.05 -37.18
N THR A 200 -20.77 -23.51 -38.13
CA THR A 200 -19.88 -22.66 -38.92
C THR A 200 -20.63 -21.74 -39.87
N ALA A 201 -21.84 -22.12 -40.32
CA ALA A 201 -22.62 -21.32 -41.26
C ALA A 201 -23.23 -20.07 -40.56
N THR A 202 -23.72 -20.27 -39.34
CA THR A 202 -24.33 -19.18 -38.55
C THR A 202 -23.34 -18.49 -37.60
N ARG A 203 -22.13 -19.07 -37.39
CA ARG A 203 -21.12 -18.65 -36.40
C ARG A 203 -21.68 -18.65 -34.97
N LEU A 204 -22.56 -19.58 -34.68
CA LEU A 204 -23.15 -19.76 -33.35
C LEU A 204 -22.64 -21.05 -32.71
N ALA A 205 -22.47 -21.04 -31.41
CA ALA A 205 -22.03 -22.18 -30.62
C ALA A 205 -23.03 -22.55 -29.51
N ASP A 206 -23.29 -23.82 -29.38
CA ASP A 206 -23.99 -24.39 -28.23
C ASP A 206 -22.96 -24.98 -27.27
N VAL A 207 -22.97 -24.49 -26.04
CA VAL A 207 -22.04 -24.91 -24.99
C VAL A 207 -22.83 -25.67 -23.92
N ARG A 208 -22.43 -26.89 -23.64
CA ARG A 208 -22.96 -27.69 -22.55
C ARG A 208 -21.84 -28.03 -21.57
N LEU A 209 -22.04 -27.71 -20.30
CA LEU A 209 -21.19 -28.11 -19.18
C LEU A 209 -21.93 -29.16 -18.37
N LYS A 210 -21.42 -30.39 -18.36
CA LYS A 210 -21.99 -31.53 -17.59
C LYS A 210 -21.17 -31.78 -16.34
N LEU A 211 -21.84 -31.78 -15.17
CA LEU A 211 -21.22 -32.03 -13.88
C LEU A 211 -21.53 -33.46 -13.42
N VAL A 212 -20.49 -34.24 -13.22
CA VAL A 212 -20.60 -35.65 -12.71
C VAL A 212 -19.92 -35.70 -11.34
N PRO A 213 -20.68 -35.73 -10.22
CA PRO A 213 -20.08 -35.62 -8.88
C PRO A 213 -19.25 -36.85 -8.49
N GLY A 214 -19.58 -38.04 -8.96
CA GLY A 214 -18.91 -39.26 -8.51
C GLY A 214 -19.25 -39.62 -7.06
N ARG A 215 -18.30 -40.27 -6.36
CA ARG A 215 -18.46 -40.70 -4.96
C ARG A 215 -17.90 -39.63 -4.01
N ARG A 216 -18.45 -39.61 -2.78
CA ARG A 216 -17.83 -38.84 -1.69
C ARG A 216 -16.49 -39.44 -1.31
N THR A 217 -15.47 -38.60 -1.13
CA THR A 217 -14.10 -39.00 -0.90
C THR A 217 -13.56 -38.44 0.42
N THR A 218 -12.73 -39.22 1.09
CA THR A 218 -12.01 -38.82 2.31
C THR A 218 -10.51 -38.81 2.09
N VAL A 219 -9.80 -38.09 2.93
CA VAL A 219 -8.32 -38.05 2.93
C VAL A 219 -7.78 -39.36 3.52
N GLY A 220 -6.97 -40.07 2.76
CA GLY A 220 -6.30 -41.30 3.15
C GLY A 220 -4.96 -41.07 3.84
N LYS A 221 -3.98 -41.90 3.47
CA LYS A 221 -2.62 -41.77 4.00
C LYS A 221 -1.95 -40.48 3.48
N ILE A 222 -1.36 -39.71 4.39
CA ILE A 222 -0.55 -38.54 4.08
C ILE A 222 0.92 -38.93 4.15
N THR A 223 1.63 -38.89 3.03
CA THR A 223 3.07 -39.17 2.92
C THR A 223 3.82 -37.85 2.69
N ILE A 224 4.89 -37.61 3.42
CA ILE A 224 5.68 -36.37 3.33
C ILE A 224 7.11 -36.75 2.98
N ALA A 225 7.69 -36.06 2.00
CA ALA A 225 9.06 -36.29 1.52
C ALA A 225 9.82 -34.98 1.31
N GLY A 226 11.16 -35.04 1.31
CA GLY A 226 12.03 -33.92 0.98
C GLY A 226 12.38 -32.98 2.15
N TYR A 227 12.05 -33.34 3.38
CA TYR A 227 12.47 -32.61 4.59
C TYR A 227 13.76 -33.21 5.18
N GLU A 228 14.63 -32.39 5.71
CA GLU A 228 15.91 -32.78 6.33
C GLU A 228 16.11 -32.14 7.72
N ARG A 229 16.02 -30.81 7.81
CA ARG A 229 16.20 -30.02 9.04
C ARG A 229 14.88 -29.73 9.75
N ILE A 230 13.77 -29.80 9.04
CA ILE A 230 12.44 -29.54 9.57
C ILE A 230 11.79 -30.87 9.85
N ASN A 231 11.25 -31.04 11.05
CA ASN A 231 10.59 -32.30 11.41
C ASN A 231 9.22 -32.45 10.75
N GLU A 232 8.81 -33.69 10.53
CA GLU A 232 7.53 -34.04 9.91
C GLU A 232 6.33 -33.46 10.68
N ALA A 233 6.41 -33.40 12.00
CA ALA A 233 5.34 -32.86 12.85
C ALA A 233 5.08 -31.38 12.57
N THR A 234 6.12 -30.59 12.24
CA THR A 234 5.97 -29.18 11.84
C THR A 234 5.14 -29.07 10.56
N ILE A 235 5.44 -29.92 9.57
CA ILE A 235 4.70 -29.93 8.30
C ILE A 235 3.24 -30.33 8.55
N ARG A 236 3.01 -31.40 9.32
CA ARG A 236 1.66 -31.86 9.69
C ARG A 236 0.83 -30.83 10.46
N ASN A 237 1.46 -30.02 11.30
CA ASN A 237 0.80 -28.94 12.03
C ASN A 237 0.50 -27.70 11.15
N THR A 238 1.13 -27.58 9.99
CA THR A 238 0.93 -26.45 9.05
C THR A 238 -0.20 -26.72 8.06
N ILE A 239 -0.50 -28.00 7.77
CA ILE A 239 -1.60 -28.39 6.88
C ILE A 239 -2.94 -28.36 7.61
N THR A 240 -4.04 -28.06 6.87
CA THR A 240 -5.38 -27.85 7.44
C THR A 240 -6.27 -29.08 7.42
N PHE A 241 -5.85 -30.17 6.78
CA PHE A 241 -6.58 -31.43 6.68
C PHE A 241 -5.83 -32.57 7.38
N LYS A 242 -6.56 -33.62 7.78
CA LYS A 242 -6.04 -34.84 8.45
C LYS A 242 -6.56 -36.06 7.74
N THR A 243 -5.91 -37.21 7.99
CA THR A 243 -6.41 -38.50 7.58
C THR A 243 -7.81 -38.75 8.16
N GLY A 244 -8.75 -39.15 7.32
CA GLY A 244 -10.16 -39.36 7.65
C GLY A 244 -11.06 -38.15 7.40
N ASP A 245 -10.54 -36.97 7.21
CA ASP A 245 -11.32 -35.77 6.89
C ASP A 245 -11.97 -35.88 5.51
N LEU A 246 -13.09 -35.19 5.30
CA LEU A 246 -13.69 -35.08 3.98
C LEU A 246 -12.70 -34.32 3.06
N TYR A 247 -12.44 -34.90 1.88
CA TYR A 247 -11.54 -34.22 0.91
C TYR A 247 -12.14 -32.90 0.45
N ARG A 248 -11.34 -31.84 0.53
CA ARG A 248 -11.67 -30.50 0.02
C ARG A 248 -10.46 -29.88 -0.67
N GLN A 249 -10.65 -29.50 -1.93
CA GLN A 249 -9.58 -28.86 -2.71
C GLN A 249 -9.11 -27.54 -2.11
N SER A 250 -10.03 -26.76 -1.55
CA SER A 250 -9.69 -25.51 -0.87
C SER A 250 -8.77 -25.72 0.32
N GLU A 251 -8.91 -26.80 1.09
CA GLU A 251 -8.02 -27.11 2.22
C GLU A 251 -6.64 -27.59 1.74
N VAL A 252 -6.57 -28.30 0.62
CA VAL A 252 -5.30 -28.67 -0.03
C VAL A 252 -4.54 -27.42 -0.47
N LEU A 253 -5.22 -26.50 -1.17
CA LEU A 253 -4.61 -25.23 -1.61
C LEU A 253 -4.26 -24.31 -0.43
N GLU A 254 -5.07 -24.27 0.63
CA GLU A 254 -4.77 -23.52 1.86
C GLU A 254 -3.52 -24.10 2.54
N SER A 255 -3.44 -25.43 2.65
CA SER A 255 -2.27 -26.12 3.22
C SER A 255 -0.99 -25.85 2.43
N GLN A 256 -1.05 -25.93 1.11
CA GLN A 256 0.08 -25.60 0.24
C GLN A 256 0.53 -24.16 0.44
N ARG A 257 -0.42 -23.20 0.55
CA ARG A 257 -0.11 -21.81 0.84
C ARG A 257 0.52 -21.66 2.22
N ASN A 258 -0.04 -22.27 3.26
CA ASN A 258 0.51 -22.20 4.62
C ASN A 258 1.98 -22.69 4.67
N LEU A 259 2.29 -23.74 3.91
CA LEU A 259 3.66 -24.22 3.76
C LEU A 259 4.57 -23.18 3.11
N TYR A 260 4.13 -22.48 2.05
CA TYR A 260 4.88 -21.37 1.44
C TYR A 260 4.98 -20.16 2.36
N GLU A 261 3.89 -19.75 3.00
CA GLU A 261 3.85 -18.58 3.90
C GLU A 261 4.68 -18.78 5.18
N SER A 262 4.99 -20.04 5.54
CA SER A 262 5.89 -20.35 6.64
C SER A 262 7.34 -19.90 6.37
N ASN A 263 7.70 -19.65 5.10
CA ASN A 263 9.05 -19.40 4.60
C ASN A 263 10.07 -20.53 4.91
N LEU A 264 9.58 -21.70 5.33
CA LEU A 264 10.42 -22.87 5.56
C LEU A 264 10.78 -23.60 4.27
N PHE A 265 9.97 -23.43 3.22
CA PHE A 265 10.09 -24.20 1.99
C PHE A 265 10.13 -23.28 0.77
N ARG A 266 11.10 -23.52 -0.11
CA ARG A 266 11.15 -22.91 -1.46
C ARG A 266 10.24 -23.61 -2.45
N LEU A 267 9.94 -24.90 -2.19
CA LEU A 267 8.97 -25.70 -2.92
C LEU A 267 8.12 -26.47 -1.92
N ALA A 268 6.81 -26.39 -2.09
CA ALA A 268 5.84 -27.22 -1.38
C ALA A 268 4.76 -27.62 -2.37
N ALA A 269 4.75 -28.87 -2.79
CA ALA A 269 3.81 -29.42 -3.74
C ALA A 269 2.97 -30.50 -3.05
N ILE A 270 1.65 -30.41 -3.19
CA ILE A 270 0.72 -31.38 -2.65
C ILE A 270 0.03 -32.08 -3.83
N TYR A 271 0.27 -33.36 -3.95
CA TYR A 271 -0.27 -34.18 -5.01
C TYR A 271 -1.34 -35.15 -4.46
N VAL A 272 -2.47 -35.14 -5.12
CA VAL A 272 -3.54 -36.10 -4.86
C VAL A 272 -3.62 -36.99 -6.09
N GLY A 273 -3.18 -38.23 -5.95
CA GLY A 273 -3.17 -39.19 -7.06
C GLY A 273 -4.57 -39.57 -7.56
N PRO A 274 -4.71 -39.88 -8.85
CA PRO A 274 -5.96 -40.46 -9.36
C PRO A 274 -6.14 -41.86 -8.76
N GLN A 275 -6.99 -41.98 -7.78
CA GLN A 275 -7.35 -43.24 -7.20
C GLN A 275 -8.87 -43.42 -7.34
N PRO A 276 -9.34 -44.55 -7.89
CA PRO A 276 -10.77 -44.77 -8.15
C PRO A 276 -11.60 -45.00 -6.88
N ASP A 277 -10.94 -45.02 -5.71
CA ASP A 277 -11.56 -45.28 -4.44
C ASP A 277 -12.08 -44.03 -3.73
N SER A 278 -13.01 -44.22 -2.81
CA SER A 278 -13.54 -43.17 -1.94
C SER A 278 -12.47 -42.58 -0.96
N VAL A 279 -11.23 -43.06 -1.00
CA VAL A 279 -10.13 -42.61 -0.16
C VAL A 279 -8.99 -42.06 -1.04
N LYS A 280 -8.61 -40.83 -0.82
CA LYS A 280 -7.53 -40.14 -1.56
C LYS A 280 -6.25 -40.05 -0.73
N ASN A 281 -5.19 -40.78 -1.15
CA ASN A 281 -3.88 -40.61 -0.55
C ASN A 281 -3.23 -39.32 -1.04
N VAL A 282 -2.60 -38.61 -0.12
CA VAL A 282 -1.99 -37.29 -0.37
C VAL A 282 -0.49 -37.40 -0.19
N ASN A 283 0.27 -36.99 -1.21
CA ASN A 283 1.71 -36.88 -1.16
C ASN A 283 2.12 -35.41 -1.11
N ILE A 284 2.99 -35.07 -0.16
CA ILE A 284 3.50 -33.75 0.08
C ILE A 284 5.00 -33.78 -0.15
N ASP A 285 5.48 -33.13 -1.21
CA ASP A 285 6.88 -32.99 -1.50
C ASP A 285 7.35 -31.57 -1.18
N VAL A 286 8.34 -31.47 -0.31
CA VAL A 286 8.88 -30.19 0.10
C VAL A 286 10.36 -30.06 -0.22
N SER A 287 10.83 -28.84 -0.44
CA SER A 287 12.26 -28.51 -0.51
C SER A 287 12.52 -27.31 0.38
N GLU A 288 13.43 -27.46 1.34
CA GLU A 288 13.68 -26.47 2.38
C GLU A 288 14.32 -25.18 1.86
N SER A 289 13.94 -24.06 2.46
CA SER A 289 14.56 -22.74 2.29
C SER A 289 15.68 -22.49 3.30
N PRO A 290 16.52 -21.47 3.10
CA PRO A 290 17.33 -20.92 4.18
C PRO A 290 16.45 -20.49 5.36
N LEU A 291 16.84 -20.88 6.58
CA LEU A 291 16.05 -20.59 7.78
C LEU A 291 16.29 -19.19 8.35
N HIS A 292 17.23 -18.45 7.80
CA HIS A 292 17.59 -17.11 8.22
C HIS A 292 17.60 -16.18 7.01
N GLU A 293 17.07 -14.99 7.21
CA GLU A 293 17.06 -13.93 6.21
C GLU A 293 17.49 -12.61 6.86
N MET A 294 18.32 -11.86 6.17
CA MET A 294 18.70 -10.51 6.56
C MET A 294 18.51 -9.56 5.38
N ARG A 295 17.78 -8.49 5.62
CA ARG A 295 17.57 -7.42 4.63
C ARG A 295 18.10 -6.11 5.16
N LEU A 296 18.80 -5.37 4.32
CA LEU A 296 19.31 -4.03 4.59
C LEU A 296 18.65 -3.09 3.59
N GLY A 297 18.05 -2.00 4.06
CA GLY A 297 17.30 -1.07 3.24
C GLY A 297 17.67 0.39 3.53
N PRO A 298 18.50 1.06 2.68
CA PRO A 298 18.59 2.50 2.72
C PRO A 298 17.33 3.13 2.12
N GLY A 299 16.85 4.22 2.71
CA GLY A 299 15.70 4.97 2.24
C GLY A 299 15.95 6.47 2.28
N LEU A 300 15.22 7.20 1.45
CA LEU A 300 15.22 8.65 1.42
C LEU A 300 13.80 9.13 1.13
N ASN A 301 13.28 10.03 1.96
CA ASN A 301 12.00 10.68 1.72
C ASN A 301 12.06 12.16 2.18
N ASN A 302 11.03 12.92 1.86
CA ASN A 302 10.99 14.33 2.19
C ASN A 302 10.50 14.63 3.62
N VAL A 303 10.02 13.63 4.34
CA VAL A 303 9.47 13.75 5.71
C VAL A 303 10.50 13.31 6.75
N ASP A 304 11.05 12.08 6.59
CA ASP A 304 12.00 11.45 7.53
C ASP A 304 13.45 11.54 7.05
N PHE A 305 13.71 12.35 6.00
CA PHE A 305 15.03 12.57 5.41
C PHE A 305 15.69 11.26 4.94
N ALA A 306 16.88 10.96 5.45
CA ALA A 306 17.52 9.68 5.19
C ALA A 306 17.16 8.69 6.28
N GLN A 307 16.94 7.43 5.89
CA GLN A 307 16.62 6.33 6.80
C GLN A 307 17.41 5.08 6.44
N PHE A 308 17.60 4.24 7.42
CA PHE A 308 18.23 2.94 7.25
C PHE A 308 17.46 1.88 8.04
N GLN A 309 17.18 0.75 7.38
CA GLN A 309 16.41 -0.34 7.96
C GLN A 309 17.23 -1.64 7.95
N ILE A 310 17.15 -2.38 9.03
CA ILE A 310 17.67 -3.74 9.17
C ILE A 310 16.51 -4.62 9.57
N HIS A 311 16.24 -5.65 8.79
CA HIS A 311 15.30 -6.70 9.13
C HIS A 311 16.04 -8.03 9.17
N TYR A 312 15.93 -8.75 10.28
CA TYR A 312 16.42 -10.11 10.42
C TYR A 312 15.26 -11.03 10.79
N ALA A 313 15.14 -12.14 10.09
CA ALA A 313 14.15 -13.17 10.37
C ALA A 313 14.79 -14.55 10.55
N SER A 314 14.33 -15.27 11.57
CA SER A 314 14.59 -16.70 11.75
C SER A 314 13.26 -17.46 11.70
N PHE A 315 13.14 -18.39 10.75
CA PHE A 315 11.84 -19.00 10.42
C PHE A 315 11.53 -20.30 11.16
N ASN A 316 12.47 -20.88 11.89
CA ASN A 316 12.27 -22.14 12.64
C ASN A 316 13.00 -22.13 13.99
N LEU A 317 12.95 -21.03 14.71
CA LEU A 317 13.60 -20.89 16.02
C LEU A 317 13.02 -21.93 16.99
N PHE A 318 13.87 -22.78 17.55
CA PHE A 318 13.48 -23.91 18.43
C PHE A 318 12.51 -24.92 17.77
N GLY A 319 12.42 -24.97 16.44
CA GLY A 319 11.53 -25.87 15.72
C GLY A 319 10.07 -25.42 15.69
N GLY A 320 9.18 -26.22 15.06
CA GLY A 320 7.73 -25.97 15.02
C GLY A 320 7.31 -24.76 14.21
N ALA A 321 8.11 -24.34 13.22
CA ALA A 321 7.90 -23.15 12.40
C ALA A 321 7.81 -21.84 13.21
N ARG A 322 8.39 -21.80 14.41
CA ARG A 322 8.44 -20.59 15.22
C ARG A 322 9.30 -19.53 14.54
N ARG A 323 8.77 -18.35 14.46
CA ARG A 323 9.43 -17.23 13.78
C ARG A 323 9.88 -16.19 14.79
N LEU A 324 11.10 -15.72 14.62
CA LEU A 324 11.64 -14.54 15.29
C LEU A 324 11.95 -13.50 14.24
N ASP A 325 11.36 -12.32 14.38
CA ASP A 325 11.66 -11.14 13.57
C ASP A 325 12.34 -10.09 14.46
N VAL A 326 13.39 -9.49 13.96
CA VAL A 326 14.08 -8.34 14.56
C VAL A 326 14.10 -7.23 13.54
N ASP A 327 13.41 -6.14 13.86
CA ASP A 327 13.32 -4.97 13.00
C ASP A 327 13.99 -3.77 13.69
N LEU A 328 14.93 -3.14 12.99
CA LEU A 328 15.61 -1.93 13.41
C LEU A 328 15.48 -0.89 12.31
N THR A 329 14.94 0.27 12.64
CA THR A 329 14.87 1.41 11.72
C THR A 329 15.48 2.63 12.40
N ALA A 330 16.37 3.32 11.70
CA ALA A 330 16.87 4.64 12.07
C ALA A 330 16.45 5.62 10.97
N GLY A 331 15.77 6.68 11.34
CA GLY A 331 15.32 7.73 10.42
C GLY A 331 15.78 9.10 10.87
N ASN A 332 15.37 10.12 10.15
CA ASN A 332 15.77 11.51 10.40
C ASN A 332 17.30 11.71 10.33
N LEU A 333 17.98 10.79 9.62
CA LEU A 333 19.44 10.85 9.48
C LEU A 333 19.78 12.04 8.58
N PHE A 334 20.81 12.79 8.98
CA PHE A 334 21.26 14.01 8.29
C PHE A 334 20.19 15.12 8.20
N ALA A 335 19.13 15.06 8.99
CA ALA A 335 18.02 16.01 8.95
C ALA A 335 18.53 17.47 9.09
N ALA A 336 19.35 17.75 10.07
CA ALA A 336 19.95 19.10 10.29
C ALA A 336 20.76 19.64 9.11
N SER A 337 21.28 18.76 8.23
CA SER A 337 22.04 19.14 7.04
C SER A 337 21.18 19.28 5.79
N LEU A 338 20.03 18.59 5.75
CA LEU A 338 19.14 18.51 4.58
C LEU A 338 17.93 19.44 4.70
N GLU A 339 17.58 19.85 5.91
CA GLU A 339 16.44 20.71 6.22
C GLU A 339 16.37 21.93 5.30
N GLY A 340 15.19 22.20 4.76
CA GLY A 340 14.91 23.34 3.88
C GLY A 340 15.63 23.33 2.54
N ARG A 341 16.39 22.28 2.19
CA ARG A 341 17.12 22.18 0.93
C ARG A 341 16.36 21.39 -0.11
N GLY A 342 16.17 21.98 -1.30
CA GLY A 342 15.53 21.31 -2.44
C GLY A 342 14.10 20.88 -2.14
N PHE A 343 13.83 19.57 -2.15
CA PHE A 343 12.52 19.00 -1.87
C PHE A 343 12.33 18.55 -0.41
N PHE A 344 13.38 18.72 0.41
CA PHE A 344 13.29 18.37 1.82
C PHE A 344 12.51 19.42 2.60
N ARG A 345 11.79 18.94 3.60
CA ARG A 345 10.96 19.76 4.47
C ARG A 345 11.78 20.75 5.28
N ASP A 346 11.24 21.95 5.46
CA ASP A 346 11.70 22.93 6.44
C ASP A 346 10.99 22.68 7.77
N VAL A 347 11.67 22.02 8.70
CA VAL A 347 11.14 21.68 10.01
C VAL A 347 11.04 22.91 10.90
N GLY A 348 11.97 23.85 10.75
CA GLY A 348 11.99 25.11 11.51
C GLY A 348 10.73 25.94 11.29
N ALA A 349 10.23 25.96 10.06
CA ALA A 349 8.99 26.66 9.72
C ALA A 349 7.72 26.03 10.33
N ASP A 350 7.79 24.78 10.75
CA ASP A 350 6.64 24.03 11.33
C ASP A 350 6.63 24.02 12.88
N VAL A 351 7.71 24.47 13.53
CA VAL A 351 7.84 24.44 15.00
C VAL A 351 7.60 25.84 15.57
N PRO A 352 6.46 26.08 16.21
CA PRO A 352 6.21 27.36 16.86
C PRO A 352 6.90 27.45 18.22
N PHE A 353 7.41 28.61 18.57
CA PHE A 353 7.93 28.97 19.89
C PHE A 353 8.98 28.03 20.47
N GLY A 354 9.79 27.39 19.65
CA GLY A 354 10.69 26.39 20.18
C GLY A 354 11.95 26.14 19.39
N ASP A 355 12.78 25.35 20.02
CA ASP A 355 13.93 24.77 19.38
C ASP A 355 13.51 23.70 18.39
N ALA A 356 13.82 23.86 17.12
CA ALA A 356 13.60 22.85 16.09
C ALA A 356 14.52 21.62 16.27
N ALA A 357 15.62 21.75 17.02
CA ALA A 357 16.62 20.70 17.18
C ALA A 357 16.05 19.36 17.65
N PRO A 358 15.10 19.27 18.59
CA PRO A 358 14.49 17.99 18.97
C PRO A 358 13.77 17.29 17.82
N PHE A 359 13.16 18.06 16.91
CA PHE A 359 12.48 17.54 15.73
C PHE A 359 13.43 17.11 14.60
N LEU A 360 14.67 17.61 14.62
CA LEU A 360 15.72 17.22 13.69
C LEU A 360 16.58 16.05 14.20
N ALA A 361 16.42 15.70 15.47
CA ALA A 361 17.17 14.58 16.05
C ALA A 361 16.73 13.23 15.45
N PRO A 362 17.63 12.22 15.38
CA PRO A 362 17.32 10.93 14.80
C PRO A 362 16.10 10.26 15.42
N THR A 363 15.27 9.64 14.58
CA THR A 363 14.19 8.75 14.99
C THR A 363 14.69 7.32 15.00
N TYR A 364 14.07 6.46 15.81
CA TYR A 364 14.35 5.03 15.80
C TYR A 364 13.09 4.21 16.07
N SER A 365 13.07 3.01 15.54
CA SER A 365 12.12 1.96 15.89
C SER A 365 12.88 0.65 15.97
N ALA A 366 12.78 -0.03 17.10
CA ALA A 366 13.36 -1.33 17.33
C ALA A 366 12.27 -2.28 17.82
N SER A 367 12.14 -3.45 17.21
CA SER A 367 11.25 -4.49 17.70
C SER A 367 11.89 -5.88 17.61
N ILE A 368 11.47 -6.74 18.52
CA ILE A 368 11.76 -8.17 18.53
C ILE A 368 10.41 -8.86 18.69
N ASP A 369 9.97 -9.58 17.66
CA ASP A 369 8.67 -10.23 17.61
C ASP A 369 8.86 -11.75 17.46
N PHE A 370 8.34 -12.51 18.40
CA PHE A 370 8.28 -13.97 18.36
C PHE A 370 6.86 -14.41 18.00
N LYS A 371 6.73 -15.30 17.02
CA LYS A 371 5.45 -15.82 16.56
C LYS A 371 5.44 -17.35 16.63
N GLN A 372 4.47 -17.92 17.31
CA GLN A 372 4.12 -19.33 17.33
C GLN A 372 2.95 -19.60 16.39
N PRO A 373 3.18 -20.17 15.20
CA PRO A 373 2.11 -20.64 14.32
C PRO A 373 1.49 -21.93 14.86
N ALA A 374 0.37 -22.34 14.33
CA ALA A 374 -0.40 -23.53 14.73
C ALA A 374 -0.60 -23.61 16.26
N PHE A 375 -0.98 -22.46 16.85
CA PHE A 375 -1.15 -22.33 18.30
C PHE A 375 -2.19 -23.32 18.81
N LEU A 376 -1.86 -24.04 19.88
CA LEU A 376 -2.67 -25.15 20.43
C LEU A 376 -2.99 -26.25 19.40
N GLY A 377 -2.10 -26.49 18.44
CA GLY A 377 -2.29 -27.50 17.38
C GLY A 377 -3.34 -27.16 16.33
N ARG A 378 -3.74 -25.89 16.23
CA ARG A 378 -4.72 -25.41 15.25
C ARG A 378 -4.00 -24.62 14.14
N PRO A 379 -3.94 -25.12 12.89
CA PRO A 379 -3.20 -24.48 11.80
C PRO A 379 -3.63 -23.04 11.49
N ARG A 380 -4.86 -22.68 11.82
CA ARG A 380 -5.44 -21.35 11.60
C ARG A 380 -5.21 -20.37 12.75
N ASP A 381 -4.60 -20.82 13.84
CA ASP A 381 -4.34 -20.00 15.01
C ASP A 381 -2.85 -19.70 15.12
N ALA A 382 -2.53 -18.48 15.53
CA ALA A 382 -1.16 -18.10 15.85
C ALA A 382 -1.14 -17.25 17.13
N ALA A 383 -0.08 -17.38 17.92
CA ALA A 383 0.20 -16.50 19.04
C ALA A 383 1.50 -15.75 18.78
N GLY A 384 1.60 -14.51 19.22
CA GLY A 384 2.78 -13.67 19.10
C GLY A 384 3.09 -12.96 20.40
N LEU A 385 4.37 -12.80 20.69
CA LEU A 385 4.90 -11.97 21.76
C LEU A 385 5.95 -11.05 21.16
N GLY A 386 5.90 -9.77 21.50
CA GLY A 386 6.86 -8.81 21.00
C GLY A 386 7.30 -7.83 22.08
N VAL A 387 8.50 -7.30 21.93
CA VAL A 387 9.01 -6.16 22.67
C VAL A 387 9.47 -5.09 21.70
N PHE A 388 9.29 -3.85 22.04
CA PHE A 388 9.62 -2.75 21.14
C PHE A 388 10.07 -1.51 21.91
N ALA A 389 10.83 -0.66 21.21
CA ALA A 389 11.17 0.69 21.63
C ALA A 389 11.14 1.61 20.40
N HIS A 390 10.67 2.83 20.58
CA HIS A 390 10.60 3.78 19.48
C HIS A 390 10.81 5.23 19.95
N ARG A 391 11.26 6.04 19.03
CA ARG A 391 11.18 7.49 19.04
C ARG A 391 10.70 7.92 17.66
N SER A 392 9.47 8.39 17.59
CA SER A 392 8.83 8.85 16.35
C SER A 392 8.54 10.36 16.45
N ILE A 393 8.54 11.01 15.31
CA ILE A 393 8.23 12.44 15.20
C ILE A 393 7.01 12.57 14.28
N ASN A 394 5.97 13.24 14.79
CA ASN A 394 4.94 13.81 13.94
C ASN A 394 5.28 15.30 13.80
N PRO A 395 5.84 15.71 12.65
CA PRO A 395 6.44 17.02 12.51
C PRO A 395 5.45 18.16 12.80
N GLY A 396 5.89 19.14 13.61
CA GLY A 396 5.07 20.25 14.04
C GLY A 396 3.95 19.92 15.05
N VAL A 397 3.82 18.65 15.47
CA VAL A 397 2.77 18.19 16.40
C VAL A 397 3.37 17.59 17.66
N VAL A 398 4.13 16.48 17.52
CA VAL A 398 4.56 15.70 18.69
C VAL A 398 5.82 14.88 18.39
N ILE A 399 6.62 14.73 19.43
CA ILE A 399 7.66 13.69 19.52
C ILE A 399 7.17 12.68 20.53
N ASP A 400 7.09 11.42 20.13
CA ASP A 400 6.58 10.30 20.92
C ASP A 400 7.69 9.25 21.03
N ARG A 401 8.10 8.96 22.26
CA ARG A 401 9.10 7.94 22.54
C ARG A 401 8.59 7.01 23.61
N GLY A 402 8.78 5.73 23.40
CA GLY A 402 8.29 4.73 24.33
C GLY A 402 8.94 3.39 24.13
N PHE A 403 8.72 2.53 25.09
CA PHE A 403 9.11 1.12 25.05
C PHE A 403 8.05 0.27 25.69
N GLY A 404 7.97 -0.98 25.29
CA GLY A 404 6.93 -1.85 25.83
C GLY A 404 6.96 -3.25 25.26
N GLY A 405 5.87 -3.97 25.53
CA GLY A 405 5.65 -5.31 25.03
C GLY A 405 4.21 -5.48 24.52
N GLN A 406 4.03 -6.49 23.68
CA GLN A 406 2.73 -6.84 23.14
C GLN A 406 2.53 -8.35 23.11
N ALA A 407 1.29 -8.78 23.29
CA ALA A 407 0.86 -10.16 23.10
C ALA A 407 -0.32 -10.17 22.12
N THR A 408 -0.26 -11.04 21.13
CA THR A 408 -1.26 -11.11 20.06
C THR A 408 -1.70 -12.55 19.87
N VAL A 409 -3.00 -12.76 19.73
CA VAL A 409 -3.58 -14.02 19.26
C VAL A 409 -4.32 -13.73 17.95
N THR A 410 -4.01 -14.49 16.92
CA THR A 410 -4.61 -14.34 15.59
C THR A 410 -5.33 -15.63 15.20
N HIS A 411 -6.56 -15.47 14.73
CA HIS A 411 -7.36 -16.56 14.12
C HIS A 411 -7.62 -16.25 12.65
N GLN A 412 -7.29 -17.19 11.78
CA GLN A 412 -7.57 -17.09 10.34
C GLN A 412 -8.99 -17.52 10.04
N LEU A 413 -9.93 -16.58 9.93
CA LEU A 413 -11.33 -16.87 9.62
C LEU A 413 -11.50 -17.52 8.25
N ARG A 414 -10.79 -16.98 7.26
CA ARG A 414 -10.68 -17.47 5.88
C ARG A 414 -9.33 -17.07 5.31
N ILE A 415 -9.02 -17.57 4.13
CA ILE A 415 -7.86 -17.15 3.35
C ILE A 415 -7.82 -15.61 3.25
N ARG A 416 -6.73 -14.99 3.64
CA ARG A 416 -6.52 -13.53 3.65
C ARG A 416 -7.58 -12.76 4.49
N ALA A 417 -8.04 -13.38 5.58
CA ALA A 417 -9.00 -12.77 6.51
C ALA A 417 -8.66 -13.08 7.98
N PRO A 418 -7.53 -12.56 8.51
CA PRO A 418 -7.18 -12.71 9.92
C PRO A 418 -8.05 -11.83 10.83
N LEU A 419 -8.33 -12.37 12.01
CA LEU A 419 -8.87 -11.64 13.16
C LEU A 419 -7.85 -11.74 14.29
N SER A 420 -7.37 -10.61 14.78
CA SER A 420 -6.32 -10.54 15.80
C SER A 420 -6.79 -9.81 17.04
N LEU A 421 -6.53 -10.37 18.20
CA LEU A 421 -6.67 -9.73 19.50
C LEU A 421 -5.27 -9.43 20.03
N THR A 422 -4.98 -8.17 20.28
CA THR A 422 -3.67 -7.70 20.75
C THR A 422 -3.82 -6.93 22.06
N TYR A 423 -3.06 -7.31 23.07
CA TYR A 423 -2.81 -6.47 24.23
C TYR A 423 -1.42 -5.87 24.11
N ARG A 424 -1.32 -4.56 24.29
CA ARG A 424 -0.05 -3.81 24.26
C ARG A 424 0.13 -3.06 25.55
N TYR A 425 1.28 -3.17 26.16
CA TYR A 425 1.69 -2.35 27.29
C TYR A 425 2.88 -1.50 26.90
N GLU A 426 2.77 -0.19 27.05
CA GLU A 426 3.80 0.74 26.62
C GLU A 426 3.96 1.83 27.70
N GLN A 427 5.20 2.06 28.10
CA GLN A 427 5.59 3.25 28.84
C GLN A 427 6.09 4.28 27.84
N ASN A 428 5.47 5.44 27.80
CA ASN A 428 5.82 6.43 26.83
C ASN A 428 5.96 7.86 27.42
N ILE A 429 6.67 8.70 26.67
CA ILE A 429 6.86 10.11 26.94
C ILE A 429 6.40 10.86 25.70
N VAL A 430 5.50 11.81 25.88
CA VAL A 430 4.99 12.66 24.80
C VAL A 430 5.57 14.05 24.94
N GLU A 431 6.37 14.47 23.98
CA GLU A 431 6.86 15.83 23.85
C GLU A 431 6.05 16.54 22.75
N ALA A 432 5.02 17.26 23.11
CA ALA A 432 4.28 18.14 22.22
C ALA A 432 4.57 19.60 22.58
N SER A 433 4.23 20.52 21.67
CA SER A 433 4.37 21.94 21.97
C SER A 433 3.45 22.35 23.13
N ASP A 434 3.82 23.37 23.88
CA ASP A 434 2.99 23.91 24.98
C ASP A 434 1.63 24.37 24.45
N VAL A 435 1.58 24.89 23.22
CA VAL A 435 0.35 25.23 22.51
C VAL A 435 -0.58 24.01 22.38
N TYR A 436 -0.02 22.86 22.06
CA TYR A 436 -0.79 21.64 21.92
C TYR A 436 -1.49 21.25 23.22
N PHE A 437 -0.77 21.27 24.34
CA PHE A 437 -1.34 20.97 25.66
C PHE A 437 -2.37 22.02 26.09
N CYS A 438 -2.05 23.31 25.92
CA CYS A 438 -2.92 24.38 26.31
C CYS A 438 -4.28 24.35 25.60
N VAL A 439 -4.23 24.25 24.25
CA VAL A 439 -5.45 24.33 23.43
C VAL A 439 -6.27 23.03 23.45
N ASN A 440 -5.59 21.88 23.52
CA ASN A 440 -6.30 20.58 23.51
C ASN A 440 -6.78 20.11 24.86
N TYR A 441 -6.07 20.48 25.95
CA TYR A 441 -6.37 19.97 27.29
C TYR A 441 -6.75 21.07 28.28
N GLY A 442 -6.64 22.33 27.86
CA GLY A 442 -6.87 23.48 28.77
C GLY A 442 -5.79 23.66 29.84
N VAL A 443 -4.63 23.00 29.63
CA VAL A 443 -3.48 23.08 30.55
C VAL A 443 -2.43 23.99 29.93
N CYS A 444 -2.34 25.23 30.42
CA CYS A 444 -1.48 26.26 29.86
C CYS A 444 -0.29 26.62 30.77
N ASP A 445 -0.22 26.03 31.95
CA ASP A 445 0.84 26.29 32.91
C ASP A 445 2.02 25.28 32.74
N ALA A 446 3.21 25.78 32.79
CA ALA A 446 4.43 24.99 32.52
C ALA A 446 4.62 23.81 33.53
N PRO A 447 4.35 23.94 34.83
CA PRO A 447 4.49 22.80 35.76
C PRO A 447 3.56 21.63 35.44
N THR A 448 2.30 21.89 35.09
CA THR A 448 1.34 20.83 34.73
C THR A 448 1.66 20.22 33.38
N ILE A 449 2.09 21.04 32.41
CA ILE A 449 2.61 20.54 31.12
C ILE A 449 3.80 19.60 31.33
N ALA A 450 4.76 19.98 32.22
CA ALA A 450 5.90 19.13 32.55
C ALA A 450 5.46 17.80 33.17
N SER A 451 4.43 17.77 34.01
CA SER A 451 3.86 16.55 34.55
C SER A 451 3.24 15.68 33.43
N LEU A 452 2.51 16.27 32.48
CA LEU A 452 1.95 15.54 31.35
C LEU A 452 3.01 14.98 30.39
N ARG A 453 4.19 15.56 30.38
CA ARG A 453 5.37 15.07 29.65
C ARG A 453 6.15 13.97 30.40
N SER A 454 5.75 13.60 31.61
CA SER A 454 6.38 12.50 32.33
C SER A 454 5.99 11.14 31.74
N HIS A 455 6.58 10.08 32.24
CA HIS A 455 6.24 8.71 31.82
C HIS A 455 4.79 8.39 32.09
N GLN A 456 4.06 8.01 31.05
CA GLN A 456 2.66 7.61 31.11
C GLN A 456 2.50 6.22 30.45
N SER A 457 1.60 5.42 30.99
CA SER A 457 1.27 4.13 30.38
C SER A 457 0.19 4.28 29.29
N LEU A 458 0.42 3.63 28.17
CA LEU A 458 -0.54 3.49 27.08
C LEU A 458 -0.75 2.00 26.78
N SER A 459 -1.85 1.43 27.30
CA SER A 459 -2.02 -0.02 27.33
C SER A 459 -3.40 -0.43 26.80
N PRO A 460 -3.64 -0.34 25.47
CA PRO A 460 -4.88 -0.77 24.86
C PRO A 460 -4.96 -2.28 24.66
N VAL A 461 -6.17 -2.80 24.74
CA VAL A 461 -6.59 -4.05 24.08
C VAL A 461 -7.20 -3.67 22.74
N ALA A 462 -6.73 -4.29 21.67
CA ALA A 462 -7.16 -4.01 20.31
C ALA A 462 -7.68 -5.27 19.62
N LEU A 463 -8.84 -5.19 18.99
CA LEU A 463 -9.39 -6.20 18.09
C LEU A 463 -9.27 -5.68 16.66
N THR A 464 -8.49 -6.36 15.81
CA THR A 464 -8.29 -6.02 14.41
C THR A 464 -8.82 -7.11 13.52
N GLY A 465 -9.76 -6.77 12.65
CA GLY A 465 -10.22 -7.62 11.55
C GLY A 465 -9.68 -7.09 10.22
N PHE A 466 -9.16 -7.98 9.40
CA PHE A 466 -8.66 -7.64 8.07
C PHE A 466 -9.23 -8.61 7.03
N ILE A 467 -9.63 -8.11 5.88
CA ILE A 467 -10.10 -8.91 4.74
C ILE A 467 -9.49 -8.33 3.48
N ASP A 468 -8.74 -9.14 2.75
CA ASP A 468 -8.22 -8.78 1.44
C ASP A 468 -8.76 -9.75 0.37
N ARG A 469 -9.50 -9.19 -0.58
CA ARG A 469 -10.07 -9.88 -1.75
C ARG A 469 -9.59 -9.25 -3.05
N SER A 470 -8.50 -8.50 -2.98
CA SER A 470 -7.87 -7.93 -4.17
C SER A 470 -7.19 -9.01 -5.01
N ASP A 471 -7.09 -8.74 -6.31
CA ASP A 471 -6.40 -9.61 -7.27
C ASP A 471 -4.87 -9.52 -7.13
N GLN A 472 -4.33 -8.37 -6.75
CA GLN A 472 -2.90 -8.12 -6.60
C GLN A 472 -2.62 -7.26 -5.35
N PRO A 473 -1.56 -7.58 -4.57
CA PRO A 473 -1.29 -6.88 -3.31
C PRO A 473 -0.73 -5.45 -3.50
N PHE A 474 0.07 -5.20 -4.57
CA PHE A 474 0.77 -3.91 -4.75
C PHE A 474 0.12 -2.98 -5.76
N SER A 475 -0.73 -3.48 -6.64
CA SER A 475 -1.41 -2.69 -7.66
C SER A 475 -2.76 -3.31 -7.99
N PRO A 476 -3.70 -3.30 -7.05
CA PRO A 476 -4.98 -3.95 -7.21
C PRO A 476 -5.78 -3.32 -8.34
N THR A 477 -6.38 -4.19 -9.16
CA THR A 477 -7.24 -3.79 -10.28
C THR A 477 -8.69 -4.21 -10.08
N LYS A 478 -8.92 -5.23 -9.24
CA LYS A 478 -10.25 -5.77 -8.94
C LYS A 478 -10.33 -6.27 -7.50
N GLY A 479 -11.51 -6.19 -6.91
CA GLY A 479 -11.79 -6.69 -5.58
C GLY A 479 -11.86 -5.61 -4.53
N TYR A 480 -11.65 -5.97 -3.27
CA TYR A 480 -11.70 -5.04 -2.14
C TYR A 480 -10.77 -5.47 -1.01
N VAL A 481 -10.38 -4.47 -0.23
CA VAL A 481 -9.64 -4.64 1.03
C VAL A 481 -10.42 -3.91 2.11
N MET A 482 -10.52 -4.48 3.30
CA MET A 482 -11.18 -3.85 4.44
C MET A 482 -10.45 -4.18 5.73
N ARG A 483 -10.24 -3.18 6.56
CA ARG A 483 -9.69 -3.28 7.91
C ARG A 483 -10.61 -2.62 8.91
N ILE A 484 -10.81 -3.26 10.04
CA ILE A 484 -11.57 -2.73 11.17
C ILE A 484 -10.71 -2.86 12.40
N ASP A 485 -10.49 -1.76 13.10
CA ASP A 485 -9.74 -1.71 14.36
C ASP A 485 -10.64 -1.16 15.48
N VAL A 486 -10.72 -1.90 16.56
CA VAL A 486 -11.42 -1.48 17.80
C VAL A 486 -10.42 -1.53 18.93
N GLU A 487 -10.20 -0.40 19.60
CA GLU A 487 -9.28 -0.30 20.73
C GLU A 487 -10.03 0.15 21.99
N HIS A 488 -9.70 -0.47 23.12
CA HIS A 488 -10.13 -0.08 24.45
C HIS A 488 -8.92 0.06 25.37
N ALA A 489 -8.82 1.21 26.06
CA ALA A 489 -7.83 1.45 27.09
C ALA A 489 -8.50 2.04 28.35
N SER A 490 -8.18 1.47 29.49
CA SER A 490 -8.77 1.84 30.79
C SER A 490 -7.84 1.49 31.94
N THR A 491 -8.25 1.77 33.16
CA THR A 491 -7.54 1.28 34.36
C THR A 491 -7.44 -0.23 34.42
N TYR A 492 -8.42 -0.97 33.91
CA TYR A 492 -8.39 -2.43 33.84
C TYR A 492 -7.33 -2.97 32.87
N THR A 493 -6.90 -2.15 31.92
CA THR A 493 -5.82 -2.48 30.99
C THR A 493 -4.47 -1.87 31.45
N PHE A 494 -4.40 -1.26 32.64
CA PHE A 494 -3.24 -0.56 33.19
C PHE A 494 -2.81 0.66 32.36
N SER A 495 -3.78 1.40 31.79
CA SER A 495 -3.55 2.58 30.98
C SER A 495 -3.87 3.86 31.71
N ASP A 496 -2.94 4.84 31.67
CA ASP A 496 -3.18 6.20 32.15
C ASP A 496 -4.05 6.96 31.14
N TYR A 497 -3.80 6.75 29.84
CA TYR A 497 -4.69 7.22 28.78
C TYR A 497 -5.89 6.30 28.62
N ARG A 498 -7.09 6.82 28.88
CA ARG A 498 -8.33 6.03 28.86
C ARG A 498 -9.22 6.44 27.71
N TYR A 499 -9.49 5.50 26.78
CA TYR A 499 -10.28 5.80 25.59
C TYR A 499 -10.90 4.55 24.97
N ASN A 500 -11.92 4.80 24.14
CA ASN A 500 -12.40 3.84 23.14
C ASN A 500 -12.14 4.44 21.76
N ARG A 501 -11.56 3.65 20.86
CA ARG A 501 -11.26 4.05 19.49
C ARG A 501 -11.79 3.02 18.51
N PHE A 502 -12.41 3.50 17.45
CA PHE A 502 -12.93 2.69 16.35
C PHE A 502 -12.43 3.28 15.03
N VAL A 503 -11.95 2.42 14.13
CA VAL A 503 -11.52 2.80 12.78
C VAL A 503 -11.99 1.74 11.80
N VAL A 504 -12.52 2.19 10.67
CA VAL A 504 -12.77 1.38 9.49
C VAL A 504 -11.99 2.00 8.35
N ASP A 505 -11.29 1.16 7.61
CA ASP A 505 -10.55 1.53 6.41
C ASP A 505 -10.92 0.52 5.31
N ALA A 506 -11.45 0.99 4.19
CA ALA A 506 -11.93 0.13 3.13
C ALA A 506 -11.60 0.71 1.75
N ALA A 507 -11.08 -0.12 0.88
CA ALA A 507 -10.81 0.20 -0.51
C ALA A 507 -11.46 -0.82 -1.43
N MET A 508 -12.00 -0.36 -2.55
CA MET A 508 -12.56 -1.21 -3.58
C MET A 508 -12.00 -0.85 -4.95
N TYR A 509 -11.84 -1.86 -5.78
CA TYR A 509 -11.22 -1.75 -7.09
C TYR A 509 -12.10 -2.42 -8.14
N GLY A 510 -12.21 -1.79 -9.29
CA GLY A 510 -12.94 -2.33 -10.43
C GLY A 510 -12.29 -1.93 -11.74
N HIS A 511 -12.27 -2.84 -12.70
CA HIS A 511 -11.81 -2.55 -14.06
C HIS A 511 -12.85 -2.95 -15.10
N LYS A 512 -12.85 -2.27 -16.24
CA LYS A 512 -13.63 -2.68 -17.39
C LYS A 512 -12.89 -3.80 -18.13
N SER A 513 -13.58 -4.89 -18.42
CA SER A 513 -13.05 -6.22 -18.85
C SER A 513 -12.03 -6.22 -20.00
N ARG A 514 -11.89 -5.17 -20.80
CA ARG A 514 -11.00 -5.11 -21.98
C ARG A 514 -10.06 -3.91 -21.97
N THR A 515 -10.02 -3.15 -20.89
CA THR A 515 -9.19 -1.95 -20.80
C THR A 515 -8.37 -1.99 -19.52
N ARG A 516 -7.16 -1.42 -19.56
CA ARG A 516 -6.33 -1.20 -18.35
C ARG A 516 -6.81 0.01 -17.53
N HIS A 517 -8.09 0.31 -17.60
CA HIS A 517 -8.72 1.39 -16.86
C HIS A 517 -9.23 0.85 -15.54
N VAL A 518 -8.73 1.36 -14.44
CA VAL A 518 -9.11 0.93 -13.09
C VAL A 518 -9.79 2.09 -12.37
N PHE A 519 -10.96 1.82 -11.82
CA PHE A 519 -11.61 2.68 -10.85
C PHE A 519 -11.28 2.17 -9.46
N SER A 520 -10.85 3.05 -8.56
CA SER A 520 -10.71 2.75 -7.15
C SER A 520 -11.47 3.75 -6.31
N ALA A 521 -12.06 3.26 -5.24
CA ALA A 521 -12.70 4.08 -4.21
C ALA A 521 -12.16 3.64 -2.85
N HIS A 522 -11.81 4.62 -2.02
CA HIS A 522 -11.30 4.41 -0.68
C HIS A 522 -12.13 5.22 0.30
N VAL A 523 -12.39 4.67 1.46
CA VAL A 523 -13.02 5.37 2.57
C VAL A 523 -12.36 4.96 3.87
N ARG A 524 -12.04 5.96 4.69
CA ARG A 524 -11.58 5.76 6.06
C ARG A 524 -12.44 6.57 7.01
N ALA A 525 -13.01 5.90 7.98
CA ALA A 525 -13.80 6.52 9.02
C ALA A 525 -13.26 6.12 10.39
N GLY A 526 -13.18 7.08 11.30
CA GLY A 526 -12.66 6.82 12.62
C GLY A 526 -13.32 7.69 13.68
N PHE A 527 -13.38 7.14 14.88
CA PHE A 527 -13.89 7.82 16.04
C PHE A 527 -13.09 7.41 17.27
N VAL A 528 -12.77 8.39 18.12
CA VAL A 528 -12.13 8.15 19.42
C VAL A 528 -12.84 8.98 20.50
N ARG A 529 -13.11 8.36 21.63
CA ARG A 529 -13.69 8.99 22.79
C ARG A 529 -12.82 8.75 24.01
N ALA A 530 -12.37 9.82 24.64
CA ALA A 530 -11.73 9.73 25.95
C ALA A 530 -12.77 9.34 27.01
N LEU A 531 -12.38 8.46 27.93
CA LEU A 531 -13.22 8.01 29.05
C LEU A 531 -12.97 8.93 30.26
N ALA A 532 -14.01 9.61 30.70
CA ALA A 532 -13.93 10.54 31.83
C ALA A 532 -13.92 9.77 33.15
N THR A 533 -12.77 9.69 33.82
CA THR A 533 -12.68 9.20 35.20
C THR A 533 -11.56 9.95 35.93
N GLY A 534 -11.89 10.87 36.86
CA GLY A 534 -10.91 11.57 37.70
C GLY A 534 -10.50 12.97 37.23
N ILE A 535 -9.55 13.57 37.93
CA ILE A 535 -9.08 14.96 37.72
C ILE A 535 -8.38 15.17 36.37
N GLU A 536 -7.83 14.12 35.79
CA GLU A 536 -7.21 14.13 34.46
C GLU A 536 -8.17 13.68 33.34
N SER A 537 -9.47 13.80 33.59
CA SER A 537 -10.52 13.31 32.71
C SER A 537 -10.51 14.03 31.35
N GLY A 538 -10.22 13.29 30.29
CA GLY A 538 -10.36 13.75 28.93
C GLY A 538 -9.08 13.94 28.13
N VAL A 539 -7.90 13.65 28.68
CA VAL A 539 -6.63 13.68 27.97
C VAL A 539 -6.53 12.47 27.05
N LEU A 540 -6.35 12.74 25.77
CA LEU A 540 -6.19 11.73 24.75
C LEU A 540 -4.77 11.82 24.16
N HIS A 541 -4.06 10.70 24.17
CA HIS A 541 -2.72 10.63 23.58
C HIS A 541 -2.71 11.16 22.14
N PRO A 542 -1.76 12.05 21.73
CA PRO A 542 -1.74 12.64 20.41
C PRO A 542 -1.79 11.61 19.27
N ARG A 543 -1.06 10.49 19.39
CA ARG A 543 -1.06 9.38 18.43
C ARG A 543 -2.42 8.71 18.23
N LYS A 544 -3.34 8.84 19.18
CA LYS A 544 -4.69 8.26 19.12
C LYS A 544 -5.73 9.20 18.52
N ARG A 545 -5.38 10.47 18.31
CA ARG A 545 -6.19 11.44 17.58
C ARG A 545 -6.14 11.19 16.08
N PHE A 546 -7.06 11.78 15.37
CA PHE A 546 -7.11 11.73 13.92
C PHE A 546 -6.54 13.00 13.31
N TYR A 547 -5.75 12.81 12.25
CA TYR A 547 -5.17 13.84 11.41
C TYR A 547 -5.48 13.50 9.97
N ALA A 548 -5.57 14.49 9.10
CA ALA A 548 -5.77 14.31 7.67
C ALA A 548 -4.89 15.25 6.85
N GLY A 549 -4.69 14.91 5.58
CA GLY A 549 -3.74 15.51 4.67
C GLY A 549 -2.51 14.62 4.47
N GLY A 550 -1.84 14.77 3.35
CA GLY A 550 -0.67 13.98 2.96
C GLY A 550 -0.93 13.01 1.81
N ALA A 551 0.12 12.30 1.40
CA ALA A 551 0.14 11.43 0.23
C ALA A 551 -0.87 10.26 0.29
N ASN A 552 -1.19 9.79 1.49
CA ASN A 552 -2.09 8.66 1.74
C ASN A 552 -3.42 9.07 2.40
N SER A 553 -3.79 10.33 2.30
CA SER A 553 -5.01 10.91 2.85
C SER A 553 -5.59 11.90 1.84
N VAL A 554 -5.78 13.16 2.18
CA VAL A 554 -6.30 14.21 1.30
C VAL A 554 -5.14 14.95 0.65
N ARG A 555 -4.80 14.59 -0.59
CA ARG A 555 -3.56 15.01 -1.29
C ARG A 555 -3.49 16.50 -1.65
N GLY A 556 -4.55 17.27 -1.52
CA GLY A 556 -4.50 18.72 -1.63
C GLY A 556 -3.94 19.44 -0.40
N TYR A 557 -3.57 18.71 0.65
CA TYR A 557 -2.98 19.24 1.88
C TYR A 557 -1.64 18.57 2.18
N ALA A 558 -0.72 19.30 2.79
CA ALA A 558 0.49 18.71 3.36
C ALA A 558 0.12 17.79 4.54
N GLU A 559 1.08 17.01 5.02
CA GLU A 559 0.89 16.04 6.10
C GLU A 559 0.24 16.69 7.33
N ASN A 560 -0.87 16.12 7.80
CA ASN A 560 -1.64 16.57 8.97
C ASN A 560 -2.24 18.00 8.89
N GLN A 561 -2.25 18.63 7.74
CA GLN A 561 -2.67 20.04 7.59
C GLN A 561 -4.16 20.21 7.25
N LEU A 562 -4.93 19.16 7.17
CA LEU A 562 -6.39 19.22 7.09
C LEU A 562 -6.99 18.87 8.46
N GLY A 563 -7.80 19.75 9.04
CA GLY A 563 -8.49 19.54 10.29
C GLY A 563 -8.39 20.72 11.25
N PRO A 564 -8.76 20.55 12.50
CA PRO A 564 -8.69 21.60 13.53
C PRO A 564 -7.26 22.11 13.70
N ARG A 565 -7.07 23.42 13.59
CA ARG A 565 -5.79 24.11 13.69
C ARG A 565 -5.90 25.39 14.49
N ILE A 566 -4.77 25.87 15.00
CA ILE A 566 -4.61 27.17 15.60
C ILE A 566 -3.44 27.89 14.93
N LEU A 567 -3.49 29.20 14.81
CA LEU A 567 -2.37 30.00 14.41
C LEU A 567 -1.54 30.39 15.62
N THR A 568 -0.24 30.31 15.50
CA THR A 568 0.70 30.79 16.50
C THR A 568 1.52 31.92 15.93
N ILE A 569 1.83 32.90 16.75
CA ILE A 569 2.69 34.03 16.43
C ILE A 569 3.72 34.21 17.53
N PRO A 570 5.02 34.40 17.20
CA PRO A 570 6.04 34.73 18.18
C PRO A 570 5.71 36.03 18.94
N ASN A 571 6.03 36.06 20.22
CA ASN A 571 5.95 37.28 21.03
C ASN A 571 7.21 38.10 20.82
N ASP A 572 7.32 38.69 19.64
CA ASP A 572 8.46 39.46 19.18
C ASP A 572 8.09 40.91 18.81
N THR A 573 9.04 41.61 18.21
CA THR A 573 8.89 43.01 17.78
C THR A 573 7.72 43.17 16.80
N ALA A 574 7.41 42.17 15.95
CA ALA A 574 6.33 42.27 14.98
C ALA A 574 4.96 42.29 15.68
N LEU A 575 4.76 41.45 16.68
CA LEU A 575 3.54 41.45 17.48
C LEU A 575 3.46 42.71 18.35
N LEU A 576 4.56 43.14 18.98
CA LEU A 576 4.61 44.36 19.79
C LEU A 576 4.30 45.61 18.97
N ASN A 577 4.89 45.72 17.76
CA ASN A 577 4.62 46.85 16.85
C ASN A 577 3.18 46.86 16.35
N ALA A 578 2.61 45.68 16.12
CA ALA A 578 1.19 45.52 15.73
C ALA A 578 0.23 46.00 16.79
N THR A 579 0.63 45.95 18.07
CA THR A 579 -0.20 46.32 19.22
C THR A 579 -0.11 47.81 19.56
N THR A 580 1.02 48.44 19.32
CA THR A 580 1.26 49.86 19.61
C THR A 580 0.65 50.81 18.58
N SER A 581 0.31 50.34 17.39
CA SER A 581 -0.18 51.16 16.29
C SER A 581 -1.69 51.38 16.22
N LEU A 582 -2.48 50.78 17.18
CA LEU A 582 -3.94 50.83 17.14
C LEU A 582 -4.48 51.90 18.14
N PRO A 583 -5.20 52.93 17.65
CA PRO A 583 -5.95 53.82 18.55
C PRO A 583 -7.09 53.04 19.26
N GLY A 584 -6.93 52.80 20.54
CA GLY A 584 -7.95 52.21 21.38
C GLY A 584 -7.94 50.69 21.53
N GLY A 585 -7.03 49.94 20.94
CA GLY A 585 -6.95 48.48 21.07
C GLY A 585 -5.59 48.02 21.56
N VAL A 586 -5.41 47.85 22.83
CA VAL A 586 -4.12 47.55 23.43
C VAL A 586 -3.94 46.06 23.59
N CYS A 587 -2.98 45.49 22.86
CA CYS A 587 -2.32 44.30 23.32
C CYS A 587 -1.16 44.68 24.24
N ALA A 588 -1.45 44.87 25.53
CA ALA A 588 -0.37 45.08 26.49
C ALA A 588 0.26 43.75 26.80
N LEU A 589 1.41 43.48 26.24
CA LEU A 589 2.26 42.34 26.59
C LEU A 589 2.94 42.66 27.92
N THR A 590 2.21 42.47 29.04
CA THR A 590 2.76 42.53 30.39
C THR A 590 3.26 41.17 30.83
N LEU A 591 4.17 41.14 31.81
CA LEU A 591 4.58 39.93 32.52
C LEU A 591 3.38 39.12 33.11
N GLU A 592 2.20 39.70 33.15
CA GLU A 592 0.96 39.11 33.71
C GLU A 592 -0.01 38.58 32.62
N GLY A 593 0.32 38.72 31.34
CA GLY A 593 -0.47 38.21 30.21
C GLY A 593 -1.04 39.29 29.28
N VAL A 594 -1.44 38.88 28.11
CA VAL A 594 -1.99 39.71 27.05
C VAL A 594 -3.48 39.90 27.29
N LYS A 595 -3.93 41.12 27.60
CA LYS A 595 -5.36 41.39 27.87
C LYS A 595 -6.19 41.53 26.58
N PHE A 596 -5.67 42.16 25.51
CA PHE A 596 -6.37 42.34 24.26
C PHE A 596 -5.34 42.44 23.11
N CYS A 597 -5.38 41.57 22.10
CA CYS A 597 -4.62 41.70 20.88
C CYS A 597 -5.52 41.59 19.65
N ASN A 598 -5.28 42.44 18.66
CA ASN A 598 -5.96 42.32 17.40
C ASN A 598 -5.07 41.48 16.44
N PRO A 599 -5.40 40.18 16.22
CA PRO A 599 -4.62 39.35 15.30
C PRO A 599 -4.74 39.79 13.83
N ASN A 600 -5.65 40.73 13.53
CA ASN A 600 -5.88 41.28 12.19
C ASN A 600 -5.24 42.65 11.97
N ALA A 601 -4.26 43.03 12.78
CA ALA A 601 -3.53 44.31 12.60
C ALA A 601 -2.89 44.36 11.19
N PRO A 602 -2.96 45.49 10.48
CA PRO A 602 -2.43 45.63 9.12
C PRO A 602 -0.91 45.40 9.00
N SER A 603 -0.19 45.60 10.10
CA SER A 603 1.25 45.36 10.19
C SER A 603 1.65 43.87 10.23
N LEU A 604 0.69 42.96 10.51
CA LEU A 604 0.95 41.53 10.57
C LEU A 604 0.71 40.90 9.20
N SER A 605 1.72 40.23 8.66
CA SER A 605 1.63 39.46 7.42
C SER A 605 1.14 38.04 7.69
N THR A 606 0.74 37.32 6.67
CA THR A 606 0.37 35.89 6.79
C THR A 606 1.56 35.01 7.20
N ASN A 607 2.78 35.44 6.84
CA ASN A 607 4.02 34.71 7.12
C ASN A 607 4.46 34.80 8.59
N ASP A 608 3.91 35.75 9.35
CA ASP A 608 4.20 35.88 10.78
C ASP A 608 3.48 34.79 11.61
N PHE A 609 2.57 34.05 10.98
CA PHE A 609 1.75 33.04 11.65
C PHE A 609 2.10 31.64 11.20
N THR A 610 2.27 30.74 12.15
CA THR A 610 2.50 29.32 11.91
C THR A 610 1.23 28.50 12.25
N PRO A 611 0.65 27.77 11.30
CA PRO A 611 -0.52 26.92 11.57
C PRO A 611 -0.11 25.64 12.29
N GLN A 612 -0.75 25.35 13.41
CA GLN A 612 -0.52 24.17 14.24
C GLN A 612 -1.69 23.20 14.16
N ALA A 613 -1.43 21.94 13.79
CA ALA A 613 -2.44 20.89 13.76
C ALA A 613 -2.74 20.39 15.18
N LEU A 614 -4.02 20.39 15.55
CA LEU A 614 -4.49 19.93 16.86
C LEU A 614 -4.99 18.49 16.83
N GLY A 615 -5.27 17.96 15.63
CA GLY A 615 -5.96 16.69 15.44
C GLY A 615 -7.41 16.72 15.93
N GLY A 616 -8.14 15.67 15.61
CA GLY A 616 -9.56 15.53 15.97
C GLY A 616 -9.89 14.22 16.63
N THR A 617 -11.14 14.13 17.11
CA THR A 617 -11.70 12.92 17.71
C THR A 617 -12.52 12.09 16.74
N SER A 618 -12.82 12.62 15.57
CA SER A 618 -13.50 11.90 14.49
C SER A 618 -12.85 12.22 13.14
N LEU A 619 -12.90 11.26 12.25
CA LEU A 619 -12.38 11.34 10.89
C LEU A 619 -13.37 10.69 9.94
N LEU A 620 -13.61 11.36 8.81
CA LEU A 620 -14.18 10.75 7.63
C LEU A 620 -13.39 11.26 6.44
N GLU A 621 -12.71 10.37 5.74
CA GLU A 621 -12.02 10.69 4.50
C GLU A 621 -12.34 9.67 3.42
N GLY A 622 -12.26 10.09 2.19
CA GLY A 622 -12.50 9.23 1.04
C GLY A 622 -11.81 9.75 -0.19
N SER A 623 -11.55 8.85 -1.11
CA SER A 623 -10.93 9.13 -2.38
C SER A 623 -11.60 8.33 -3.48
N VAL A 624 -11.80 8.96 -4.63
CA VAL A 624 -12.18 8.29 -5.87
C VAL A 624 -11.09 8.56 -6.88
N GLU A 625 -10.52 7.50 -7.44
CA GLU A 625 -9.41 7.59 -8.37
C GLU A 625 -9.69 6.78 -9.63
N TYR A 626 -9.41 7.36 -10.78
CA TYR A 626 -9.45 6.73 -12.08
C TYR A 626 -8.03 6.62 -12.63
N ARG A 627 -7.58 5.40 -12.85
CA ARG A 627 -6.26 5.06 -13.41
C ARG A 627 -6.41 4.65 -14.86
N PHE A 628 -5.52 5.15 -15.71
CA PHE A 628 -5.51 4.85 -17.14
C PHE A 628 -4.09 4.68 -17.66
N SER A 629 -3.93 3.76 -18.60
CA SER A 629 -2.63 3.51 -19.22
C SER A 629 -2.26 4.63 -20.20
N LEU A 630 -1.04 5.16 -20.09
CA LEU A 630 -0.51 6.20 -20.99
C LEU A 630 0.11 5.55 -22.25
N GLN A 631 -0.66 4.74 -22.98
CA GLN A 631 -0.18 3.91 -24.08
C GLN A 631 0.08 4.67 -25.40
N ARG A 632 0.83 5.75 -25.41
CA ARG A 632 1.35 6.33 -26.66
C ARG A 632 2.87 6.06 -26.79
N GLY A 633 3.24 4.90 -27.40
CA GLY A 633 4.62 4.48 -27.66
C GLY A 633 5.23 3.61 -26.56
N GLU A 634 6.25 2.82 -26.88
CA GLU A 634 6.95 1.91 -25.95
C GLU A 634 7.55 2.61 -24.74
N SER A 635 7.88 3.88 -24.88
CA SER A 635 8.49 4.70 -23.84
C SER A 635 7.62 4.93 -22.60
N LEU A 636 6.30 4.89 -22.74
CA LEU A 636 5.33 5.16 -21.65
C LEU A 636 4.62 3.90 -21.16
N ARG A 637 5.06 2.72 -21.58
CA ARG A 637 4.39 1.45 -21.31
C ARG A 637 4.23 1.11 -19.81
N ASN A 638 5.20 1.53 -18.99
CA ASN A 638 5.19 1.28 -17.54
C ASN A 638 4.59 2.43 -16.73
N PHE A 639 4.07 3.46 -17.43
CA PHE A 639 3.44 4.59 -16.77
C PHE A 639 1.93 4.48 -16.83
N VAL A 640 1.31 4.76 -15.69
CA VAL A 640 -0.13 4.83 -15.51
C VAL A 640 -0.46 6.24 -15.04
N GLY A 641 -1.29 6.93 -15.79
CA GLY A 641 -1.87 8.19 -15.36
C GLY A 641 -3.00 7.96 -14.37
N ALA A 642 -3.20 8.91 -13.47
CA ALA A 642 -4.33 8.91 -12.54
C ALA A 642 -4.94 10.29 -12.43
N VAL A 643 -6.24 10.34 -12.30
CA VAL A 643 -6.97 11.52 -11.84
C VAL A 643 -7.78 11.13 -10.61
N PHE A 644 -7.85 12.01 -9.64
CA PHE A 644 -8.50 11.70 -8.38
C PHE A 644 -9.23 12.89 -7.78
N ILE A 645 -10.17 12.58 -6.94
CA ILE A 645 -10.86 13.53 -6.05
C ILE A 645 -10.80 12.94 -4.66
N ASP A 646 -10.11 13.64 -3.76
CA ASP A 646 -10.03 13.31 -2.36
C ASP A 646 -10.94 14.24 -1.56
N GLY A 647 -11.54 13.72 -0.51
CA GLY A 647 -12.32 14.52 0.43
C GLY A 647 -12.08 14.04 1.85
N GLY A 648 -12.08 14.97 2.79
CA GLY A 648 -11.92 14.62 4.19
C GLY A 648 -12.50 15.66 5.11
N ILE A 649 -12.91 15.22 6.30
CA ILE A 649 -13.34 16.05 7.40
C ILE A 649 -12.79 15.49 8.70
N VAL A 650 -12.16 16.33 9.51
CA VAL A 650 -11.68 16.01 10.85
C VAL A 650 -12.51 16.80 11.84
N GLY A 651 -13.26 16.09 12.68
CA GLY A 651 -14.14 16.69 13.67
C GLY A 651 -13.45 16.85 15.03
N ARG A 652 -13.59 18.01 15.64
CA ARG A 652 -13.26 18.23 17.03
C ARG A 652 -14.50 17.94 17.87
N GLY A 653 -14.60 16.72 18.43
CA GLY A 653 -15.70 16.36 19.33
C GLY A 653 -15.56 17.08 20.65
N GLU A 654 -16.67 17.57 21.21
CA GLU A 654 -16.72 17.90 22.62
C GLU A 654 -16.54 16.60 23.42
N ILE A 655 -15.68 16.65 24.42
CA ILE A 655 -15.37 15.52 25.31
C ILE A 655 -16.57 15.12 26.17
N ARG A 656 -17.58 15.96 26.25
CA ARG A 656 -18.81 15.75 27.02
C ARG A 656 -20.03 15.50 26.15
N GLY A 657 -20.54 14.25 26.17
CA GLY A 657 -21.88 13.91 25.69
C GLY A 657 -21.99 13.18 24.35
N LEU A 658 -23.19 12.64 24.12
CA LEU A 658 -23.55 11.74 22.99
C LEU A 658 -23.75 12.47 21.63
N GLN A 659 -23.01 13.53 21.34
CA GLN A 659 -23.18 14.32 20.11
C GLN A 659 -22.21 13.89 18.97
N THR A 660 -22.00 12.60 18.82
CA THR A 660 -20.99 12.03 17.94
C THR A 660 -21.22 12.32 16.46
N ILE A 661 -22.46 12.24 15.99
CA ILE A 661 -22.78 12.47 14.56
C ILE A 661 -22.70 13.96 14.22
N GLY A 662 -23.11 14.84 15.13
CA GLY A 662 -23.01 16.28 14.94
C GLY A 662 -21.58 16.82 14.89
N SER A 663 -20.60 16.15 15.53
CA SER A 663 -19.19 16.54 15.51
C SER A 663 -18.50 16.20 14.20
N ILE A 664 -18.89 15.11 13.54
CA ILE A 664 -18.37 14.75 12.21
C ILE A 664 -18.78 15.81 11.17
N VAL A 665 -20.00 16.32 11.28
CA VAL A 665 -20.54 17.33 10.34
C VAL A 665 -20.00 18.74 10.62
N ARG A 666 -19.59 19.06 11.84
CA ARG A 666 -19.06 20.38 12.25
C ARG A 666 -17.54 20.51 12.18
N GLY A 667 -16.84 19.51 11.64
CA GLY A 667 -15.39 19.54 11.53
C GLY A 667 -14.87 20.40 10.37
N THR A 668 -13.57 20.57 10.33
CA THR A 668 -12.89 21.19 9.21
C THR A 668 -12.75 20.18 8.09
N GLY A 669 -13.33 20.46 6.93
CA GLY A 669 -13.34 19.56 5.80
C GLY A 669 -12.98 20.24 4.48
N ALA A 670 -12.50 19.45 3.50
CA ALA A 670 -12.18 19.90 2.17
C ALA A 670 -12.39 18.79 1.12
N ILE A 671 -12.58 19.20 -0.13
CA ILE A 671 -12.54 18.33 -1.31
C ILE A 671 -11.43 18.85 -2.21
N THR A 672 -10.53 17.97 -2.64
CA THR A 672 -9.33 18.32 -3.40
C THR A 672 -9.23 17.45 -4.65
N PRO A 673 -9.34 18.03 -5.84
CA PRO A 673 -9.02 17.33 -7.07
C PRO A 673 -7.50 17.25 -7.26
N GLY A 674 -7.07 16.30 -8.08
CA GLY A 674 -5.67 16.18 -8.42
C GLY A 674 -5.41 15.20 -9.56
N PHE A 675 -4.16 15.12 -9.94
CA PHE A 675 -3.68 14.18 -10.94
C PHE A 675 -2.33 13.62 -10.52
N GLY A 676 -2.00 12.44 -11.03
CA GLY A 676 -0.76 11.78 -10.69
C GLY A 676 -0.26 10.86 -11.78
N MET A 677 0.95 10.40 -11.59
CA MET A 677 1.60 9.43 -12.44
C MET A 677 2.22 8.32 -11.60
N ARG A 678 2.06 7.10 -12.05
CA ARG A 678 2.58 5.90 -11.42
C ARG A 678 3.53 5.20 -12.36
N TYR A 679 4.68 4.81 -11.87
CA TYR A 679 5.63 3.96 -12.57
C TYR A 679 5.64 2.58 -11.93
N GLN A 680 5.31 1.54 -12.70
CA GLN A 680 5.34 0.15 -12.24
C GLN A 680 6.80 -0.32 -12.13
N SER A 681 7.30 -0.43 -10.90
CA SER A 681 8.64 -0.93 -10.61
C SER A 681 8.58 -2.35 -10.02
N PRO A 682 9.70 -3.12 -10.04
CA PRO A 682 9.77 -4.44 -9.40
C PRO A 682 9.50 -4.43 -7.89
N VAL A 683 9.71 -3.29 -7.24
CA VAL A 683 9.50 -3.09 -5.79
C VAL A 683 8.14 -2.46 -5.46
N GLY A 684 7.26 -2.31 -6.45
CA GLY A 684 5.96 -1.68 -6.34
C GLY A 684 5.85 -0.38 -7.15
N PRO A 685 4.66 0.20 -7.26
CA PRO A 685 4.46 1.44 -8.01
C PRO A 685 5.13 2.62 -7.31
N ILE A 686 5.92 3.38 -8.08
CA ILE A 686 6.43 4.68 -7.65
C ILE A 686 5.40 5.73 -8.08
N ARG A 687 4.95 6.53 -7.14
CA ARG A 687 3.88 7.52 -7.31
C ARG A 687 4.39 8.95 -7.20
N VAL A 688 3.93 9.78 -8.12
CA VAL A 688 4.05 11.24 -8.04
C VAL A 688 2.66 11.82 -8.23
N ASP A 689 2.10 12.40 -7.19
CA ASP A 689 0.76 12.99 -7.20
C ASP A 689 0.82 14.50 -6.96
N ILE A 690 -0.01 15.24 -7.66
CA ILE A 690 -0.20 16.68 -7.48
C ILE A 690 -1.66 16.91 -7.09
N GLY A 691 -1.87 17.27 -5.83
CA GLY A 691 -3.17 17.66 -5.31
C GLY A 691 -3.37 19.17 -5.37
N ILE A 692 -4.58 19.60 -5.68
CA ILE A 692 -4.94 21.01 -5.74
C ILE A 692 -5.67 21.39 -4.47
N ASN A 693 -5.05 22.25 -3.65
CA ASN A 693 -5.69 22.80 -2.46
C ASN A 693 -6.76 23.83 -2.86
N PRO A 694 -8.04 23.64 -2.49
CA PRO A 694 -9.02 24.68 -2.67
C PRO A 694 -8.65 25.88 -1.79
N ASN A 695 -8.66 27.08 -2.36
CA ASN A 695 -8.35 28.29 -1.60
C ASN A 695 -9.49 28.62 -0.64
N ARG A 696 -9.57 27.92 0.47
CA ARG A 696 -10.52 28.26 1.55
C ARG A 696 -9.83 29.20 2.53
N VAL A 697 -10.44 30.33 2.73
CA VAL A 697 -10.11 31.20 3.84
C VAL A 697 -10.69 30.56 5.11
N GLU A 698 -9.82 30.21 6.05
CA GLU A 698 -10.22 29.67 7.35
C GLU A 698 -10.03 30.73 8.41
N SER A 699 -11.04 30.90 9.28
CA SER A 699 -10.96 31.77 10.44
C SER A 699 -10.40 30.99 11.61
N LEU A 700 -9.14 31.16 11.93
CA LEU A 700 -8.42 30.42 12.96
C LEU A 700 -8.12 31.29 14.18
N SER A 701 -8.29 30.72 15.37
CA SER A 701 -7.87 31.35 16.62
C SER A 701 -6.35 31.51 16.64
N VAL A 702 -5.87 32.57 17.28
CA VAL A 702 -4.46 32.90 17.38
C VAL A 702 -3.98 32.78 18.82
N ALA A 703 -2.79 32.24 19.04
CA ALA A 703 -2.13 32.19 20.34
C ALA A 703 -0.67 32.66 20.23
N THR A 704 -0.16 33.19 21.33
CA THR A 704 1.26 33.53 21.49
C THR A 704 1.80 32.96 22.79
N ALA A 705 3.12 32.97 22.96
CA ALA A 705 3.77 32.59 24.21
C ALA A 705 4.30 33.84 24.93
N VAL A 706 3.99 33.97 26.22
CA VAL A 706 4.46 35.08 27.05
C VAL A 706 5.23 34.51 28.23
N PRO A 707 6.43 35.00 28.57
CA PRO A 707 7.10 34.60 29.82
C PRO A 707 6.34 35.06 31.04
N ASP A 708 6.20 34.19 32.02
CA ASP A 708 5.67 34.53 33.34
C ASP A 708 6.74 35.17 34.23
N ARG A 709 6.40 35.48 35.50
CA ARG A 709 7.36 36.07 36.46
C ARG A 709 8.56 35.18 36.78
N THR A 710 8.48 33.88 36.49
CA THR A 710 9.56 32.92 36.70
C THR A 710 10.40 32.70 35.43
N GLY A 711 10.01 33.32 34.30
CA GLY A 711 10.62 33.13 33.00
C GLY A 711 10.09 31.91 32.22
N ALA A 712 9.15 31.18 32.78
CA ALA A 712 8.49 30.06 32.11
C ALA A 712 7.48 30.58 31.07
N LEU A 713 7.48 29.97 29.87
CA LEU A 713 6.56 30.38 28.81
C LEU A 713 5.13 29.95 29.13
N ARG A 714 4.20 30.89 29.09
CA ARG A 714 2.77 30.65 29.19
C ARG A 714 2.11 30.95 27.86
N ILE A 715 1.29 30.00 27.37
CA ILE A 715 0.51 30.20 26.17
C ILE A 715 -0.70 31.04 26.45
N VAL A 716 -0.88 32.11 25.69
CA VAL A 716 -1.99 33.06 25.84
C VAL A 716 -2.75 33.11 24.50
N PRO A 717 -4.04 32.71 24.50
CA PRO A 717 -4.90 32.97 23.34
C PRO A 717 -5.10 34.46 23.15
N LEU A 718 -4.85 34.95 21.93
CA LEU A 718 -5.19 36.32 21.54
C LEU A 718 -6.71 36.38 21.30
N GLY A 719 -7.35 37.42 21.79
CA GLY A 719 -8.80 37.58 21.60
C GLY A 719 -9.14 37.79 20.12
N GLY A 720 -9.80 36.81 19.51
CA GLY A 720 -10.23 36.89 18.12
C GLY A 720 -9.67 35.78 17.20
N THR A 721 -10.07 35.87 15.95
CA THR A 721 -9.65 34.94 14.90
C THR A 721 -9.00 35.71 13.75
N ARG A 722 -8.08 35.05 13.03
CA ARG A 722 -7.49 35.57 11.80
C ARG A 722 -7.89 34.70 10.62
N ASN A 723 -8.21 35.40 9.52
CA ASN A 723 -8.44 34.72 8.27
C ASN A 723 -7.09 34.26 7.68
N TYR A 724 -6.92 32.96 7.56
CA TYR A 724 -5.72 32.33 7.03
C TYR A 724 -6.00 31.66 5.70
N SER A 725 -5.17 31.91 4.70
CA SER A 725 -5.20 31.22 3.40
C SER A 725 -3.77 31.01 2.88
N ARG A 726 -3.57 29.93 2.13
CA ARG A 726 -2.27 29.59 1.54
C ARG A 726 -1.86 30.45 0.34
N GLY A 727 -2.46 31.59 0.11
CA GLY A 727 -2.19 32.47 -1.01
C GLY A 727 -3.13 32.28 -2.21
N THR A 728 -3.14 33.25 -3.11
CA THR A 728 -4.08 33.31 -4.24
C THR A 728 -3.55 32.71 -5.53
N ALA A 729 -2.23 32.63 -5.71
CA ALA A 729 -1.61 32.10 -6.91
C ALA A 729 -1.85 30.58 -7.04
N LEU A 730 -2.15 30.09 -8.24
CA LEU A 730 -2.43 28.67 -8.52
C LEU A 730 -1.26 27.78 -8.10
N LEU A 731 -0.02 28.20 -8.35
CA LEU A 731 1.17 27.42 -7.98
C LEU A 731 1.30 27.20 -6.47
N ASN A 732 0.90 28.18 -5.65
CA ASN A 732 0.91 28.06 -4.19
C ASN A 732 -0.12 27.06 -3.65
N ARG A 733 -1.07 26.63 -4.50
CA ARG A 733 -2.11 25.64 -4.18
C ARG A 733 -1.79 24.24 -4.62
N LEU A 734 -0.68 24.04 -5.38
CA LEU A 734 -0.26 22.73 -5.84
C LEU A 734 0.59 22.08 -4.75
N ILE A 735 0.14 20.90 -4.30
CA ILE A 735 0.86 20.10 -3.31
C ILE A 735 1.41 18.87 -4.02
N LEU A 736 2.73 18.75 -4.04
CA LEU A 736 3.43 17.63 -4.62
C LEU A 736 3.64 16.53 -3.57
N HIS A 737 3.25 15.32 -3.90
CA HIS A 737 3.52 14.13 -3.09
C HIS A 737 4.32 13.12 -3.88
N PHE A 738 5.29 12.52 -3.21
CA PHE A 738 6.09 11.41 -3.72
C PHE A 738 5.96 10.22 -2.77
N SER A 739 5.66 9.03 -3.30
CA SER A 739 5.55 7.82 -2.49
C SER A 739 5.86 6.56 -3.29
N ILE A 740 6.22 5.49 -2.58
CA ILE A 740 6.37 4.14 -3.13
C ILE A 740 5.21 3.31 -2.57
N GLY A 741 4.47 2.63 -3.47
CA GLY A 741 3.26 1.89 -3.13
C GLY A 741 1.97 2.60 -3.54
N GLU A 742 0.81 1.98 -3.24
CA GLU A 742 -0.50 2.58 -3.49
C GLU A 742 -0.90 3.55 -2.38
N ALA A 743 -1.93 4.38 -2.64
CA ALA A 743 -2.39 5.39 -1.68
C ALA A 743 -3.06 4.78 -0.43
N TYR A 744 -3.46 3.50 -0.52
CA TYR A 744 -4.29 2.86 0.52
C TYR A 744 -3.77 1.47 0.85
#